data_49fc99961b1046f3035d900f419d4141
#
_entry.id   49fc99961b1046f3035d900f419d4141
#
_cell.length_a   1.000
_cell.length_b   1.000
_cell.length_c   1.000
_cell.angle_alpha   90.00
_cell.angle_beta   90.00
_cell.angle_gamma   90.00
#
_symmetry.space_group_name_H-M   'P 1'
#
loop_
_entity.id
_entity.type
_entity.pdbx_description
1 polymer ?
#
loop_
_entity_poly.entity_id
_entity_poly.type
_entity_poly.pdbx_seq_one_letter_code
_entity_poly.pdbx_strand_id
1 'polypeptide(L)'
;MPTFQMPAALGSSLTLAACWCALSGSALAAPVTLSPFIKLDQFGYLPGMRKVAVIADPQAGANASQRLPPGTGTAPYQVRRWADDVVVFSGPVQLWNGGATHAQSGDRGWNFDFSGLQASGSYYLYDPVQRVGSGRFEISEQVYAPVLRHAMRTYFYQRLGHAKVPPYADPRWTDASSYDGAGQDRFARSRWAKNDAATARDLHGGWMDAGDTNKYTTLAQSAVLQLLDAYRFHPQAFGDDFGIPESGNGVSDLLDEVRWELDFLQRMQDATGTHGLLLKVGTDNHNGTSPPSADTRARYYLPECTSATLAGSAMFAAAGVVYQSVPSQRAYGSALTARAEAAWARAQHTTADFSAFETACDDGDIKAGDADVDAAGQRQSALLAAIYLYEATGKSTYRDFVESQYTRIAPTSSTWWGPYNQPVQVALLRYARMGGVSDSVAQAIRAQKAGQNSVMSVQDDQAGTDLYRAHVPDAQYHWGHNAVRANVGNLNLDFPGFGIHSDNAAQYRAIAHQHLHWLHGANPLGIVMLSNMSSAGAEKSLQEIYHTWFDHGTVWDNAQTSPSGPPPGYISGGPHRSYTGTVAGINNQPLQKAYKDWNTGWPENSWELTEPAIYTQAAYVQLLARSTLPVAAAQQPPPSAGPGLVLYDDALASDWEDWSWGAQPDFAHTATVKVGRYATRVDFKPWGGLSLRHASGMAATPATRLDFWAYAAQTTELRVSVQAQDGAASAAPGARVTLPAQQWTNVVLSGEQLGQPALFKRINIQLNHANGRTVYFDQIQITP
;
A
#
# COMPACT_ATOMS: atom_id res chain seq x y z
N MET A 1 -15.76 46.15 61.93
CA MET A 1 -16.57 45.90 63.14
C MET A 1 -17.95 45.41 62.72
N PRO A 2 -18.53 44.38 63.35
CA PRO A 2 -18.08 43.68 64.53
C PRO A 2 -17.74 42.19 64.29
N THR A 3 -16.91 41.74 65.15
CA THR A 3 -16.58 40.41 65.62
C THR A 3 -17.79 39.61 66.12
N PHE A 4 -17.78 38.28 65.86
CA PHE A 4 -18.42 37.37 66.82
C PHE A 4 -17.58 36.04 66.91
N GLN A 5 -17.48 35.63 68.19
CA GLN A 5 -16.65 34.58 68.76
C GLN A 5 -17.18 33.14 68.49
N MET A 6 -16.23 32.20 68.58
CA MET A 6 -16.45 30.74 68.79
C MET A 6 -17.17 30.42 70.10
N PRO A 7 -17.73 29.22 70.25
CA PRO A 7 -17.28 28.39 71.37
C PRO A 7 -16.75 26.99 70.92
N ALA A 8 -15.83 26.52 71.74
CA ALA A 8 -15.20 25.22 71.72
C ALA A 8 -16.08 24.14 72.37
N ALA A 9 -15.89 22.92 71.96
CA ALA A 9 -15.54 21.70 72.71
C ALA A 9 -16.25 20.43 72.19
N LEU A 10 -15.58 19.44 71.88
CA LEU A 10 -15.36 18.19 72.69
C LEU A 10 -14.76 17.08 71.76
N GLY A 11 -13.74 16.49 72.21
CA GLY A 11 -12.96 15.52 71.49
C GLY A 11 -13.61 14.13 71.36
N SER A 12 -13.20 13.45 70.30
CA SER A 12 -13.21 12.00 70.23
C SER A 12 -12.03 11.54 69.38
N SER A 13 -11.15 10.85 69.99
CA SER A 13 -9.95 10.23 69.43
C SER A 13 -10.34 9.16 68.42
N LEU A 14 -10.11 9.38 67.15
CA LEU A 14 -10.07 8.33 66.13
C LEU A 14 -8.65 8.17 65.64
N THR A 15 -8.05 7.07 65.97
CA THR A 15 -6.77 6.56 65.47
C THR A 15 -6.89 6.28 63.96
N LEU A 16 -6.37 7.19 63.10
CA LEU A 16 -6.19 6.92 61.68
C LEU A 16 -4.93 6.05 61.52
N ALA A 17 -5.13 4.80 61.19
CA ALA A 17 -4.09 3.95 60.63
C ALA A 17 -3.78 4.49 59.23
N ALA A 18 -2.64 5.15 59.09
CA ALA A 18 -2.10 5.53 57.76
C ALA A 18 -1.68 4.29 57.00
N CYS A 19 -2.53 3.83 56.08
CA CYS A 19 -2.15 2.88 55.07
C CYS A 19 -1.27 3.59 54.04
N TRP A 20 0.04 3.46 54.20
CA TRP A 20 0.99 3.84 53.14
C TRP A 20 0.81 2.85 52.00
N CYS A 21 -0.05 3.18 51.01
CA CYS A 21 0.07 2.64 49.66
C CYS A 21 1.36 3.22 49.07
N ALA A 22 2.43 2.46 49.12
CA ALA A 22 3.58 2.73 48.26
C ALA A 22 3.11 2.60 46.80
N LEU A 23 2.78 3.72 46.19
CA LEU A 23 2.78 3.85 44.74
C LEU A 23 4.24 3.65 44.32
N SER A 24 4.61 2.40 44.09
CA SER A 24 5.76 2.09 43.27
C SER A 24 5.44 2.63 41.88
N GLY A 25 5.75 3.90 41.64
CA GLY A 25 5.87 4.43 40.29
C GLY A 25 6.88 3.57 39.56
N SER A 26 6.41 2.71 38.66
CA SER A 26 7.27 2.04 37.70
C SER A 26 8.02 3.14 36.96
N ALA A 27 9.26 3.41 37.35
CA ALA A 27 10.14 4.22 36.54
C ALA A 27 10.18 3.51 35.18
N LEU A 28 9.75 4.20 34.14
CA LEU A 28 9.91 3.72 32.77
C LEU A 28 11.40 3.50 32.57
N ALA A 29 11.80 2.24 32.42
CA ALA A 29 13.19 1.88 32.19
C ALA A 29 13.48 2.17 30.72
N ALA A 30 14.00 3.35 30.44
CA ALA A 30 14.48 3.79 29.14
C ALA A 30 15.98 4.06 29.25
N PRO A 31 16.76 4.00 28.16
CA PRO A 31 18.14 4.40 28.21
C PRO A 31 18.23 5.87 28.63
N VAL A 32 19.06 6.17 29.59
CA VAL A 32 19.25 7.55 30.10
C VAL A 32 19.83 8.45 28.99
N THR A 33 20.54 7.87 28.02
CA THR A 33 21.18 8.59 26.92
C THR A 33 20.99 7.81 25.62
N LEU A 34 20.44 8.48 24.61
CA LEU A 34 20.31 7.94 23.27
C LEU A 34 21.62 8.05 22.50
N SER A 35 21.98 7.00 21.79
CA SER A 35 23.15 6.96 20.93
C SER A 35 22.81 7.38 19.51
N PRO A 36 23.47 8.39 18.94
CA PRO A 36 23.30 8.75 17.53
C PRO A 36 23.92 7.73 16.57
N PHE A 37 24.64 6.75 17.09
CA PHE A 37 25.40 5.77 16.29
C PHE A 37 24.65 4.46 16.06
N ILE A 38 23.59 4.16 16.83
CA ILE A 38 22.75 2.96 16.65
C ILE A 38 21.68 3.27 15.62
N LYS A 39 21.70 2.56 14.50
CA LYS A 39 20.73 2.71 13.38
C LYS A 39 19.91 1.44 13.25
N LEU A 40 18.60 1.58 13.28
CA LEU A 40 17.65 0.49 13.20
C LEU A 40 16.32 0.98 12.60
N ASP A 41 15.38 0.05 12.29
CA ASP A 41 14.01 0.43 11.98
C ASP A 41 13.34 1.00 13.24
N GLN A 42 12.99 2.28 13.21
CA GLN A 42 12.51 3.00 14.39
C GLN A 42 11.07 2.62 14.77
N PHE A 43 10.29 2.07 13.84
CA PHE A 43 8.99 1.49 14.17
C PHE A 43 9.16 0.10 14.79
N GLY A 44 10.08 -0.68 14.25
CA GLY A 44 10.37 -2.03 14.73
C GLY A 44 10.27 -3.11 13.66
N TYR A 45 9.87 -4.31 14.06
CA TYR A 45 9.99 -5.50 13.23
C TYR A 45 8.82 -6.46 13.43
N LEU A 46 8.46 -7.20 12.38
CA LEU A 46 7.65 -8.41 12.58
C LEU A 46 8.46 -9.49 13.32
N PRO A 47 7.83 -10.38 14.12
CA PRO A 47 8.53 -11.43 14.87
C PRO A 47 9.49 -12.27 14.03
N GLY A 48 9.08 -12.71 12.86
CA GLY A 48 9.86 -13.57 11.96
C GLY A 48 10.82 -12.86 11.00
N MET A 49 10.93 -11.51 11.02
CA MET A 49 11.86 -10.78 10.16
C MET A 49 13.32 -10.98 10.58
N ARG A 50 14.22 -10.82 9.60
CA ARG A 50 15.64 -10.57 9.90
C ARG A 50 15.78 -9.19 10.54
N LYS A 51 16.38 -9.12 11.74
CA LYS A 51 16.52 -7.91 12.56
C LYS A 51 17.99 -7.60 12.74
N VAL A 52 18.48 -6.60 12.01
CA VAL A 52 19.87 -6.17 12.06
C VAL A 52 19.95 -4.67 12.29
N ALA A 53 20.58 -4.28 13.39
CA ALA A 53 20.94 -2.90 13.64
C ALA A 53 22.37 -2.63 13.17
N VAL A 54 22.64 -1.39 12.77
CA VAL A 54 23.97 -0.93 12.39
C VAL A 54 24.50 0.01 13.47
N ILE A 55 25.70 -0.26 13.96
CA ILE A 55 26.47 0.66 14.80
C ILE A 55 27.43 1.39 13.87
N ALA A 56 27.10 2.64 13.57
CA ALA A 56 27.80 3.46 12.58
C ALA A 56 28.91 4.30 13.21
N ASP A 57 30.10 4.29 12.60
CA ASP A 57 31.20 5.15 12.94
C ASP A 57 31.52 6.06 11.75
N PRO A 58 30.99 7.29 11.69
CA PRO A 58 31.18 8.18 10.54
C PRO A 58 32.61 8.54 10.27
N GLN A 59 33.11 8.26 9.05
CA GLN A 59 34.43 8.59 8.59
C GLN A 59 34.44 9.73 7.56
N ALA A 60 33.37 9.86 6.79
CA ALA A 60 33.17 10.86 5.76
C ALA A 60 31.73 11.42 5.78
N GLY A 61 31.57 12.62 5.21
CA GLY A 61 30.31 13.32 5.12
C GLY A 61 30.11 14.35 6.24
N ALA A 62 28.94 14.98 6.26
CA ALA A 62 28.60 16.08 7.17
C ALA A 62 28.73 15.72 8.66
N ASN A 63 28.60 14.46 9.00
CA ASN A 63 28.72 13.95 10.38
C ASN A 63 30.10 13.31 10.69
N ALA A 64 31.08 13.46 9.83
CA ALA A 64 32.43 12.87 10.00
C ALA A 64 33.19 13.36 11.25
N SER A 65 32.79 14.49 11.82
CA SER A 65 33.31 14.98 13.10
C SER A 65 32.76 14.25 14.33
N GLN A 66 31.62 13.58 14.20
CA GLN A 66 31.10 12.74 15.26
C GLN A 66 31.97 11.48 15.40
N ARG A 67 32.47 11.22 16.61
CA ARG A 67 33.35 10.08 16.87
C ARG A 67 32.61 9.06 17.72
N LEU A 68 32.62 7.84 17.24
CA LEU A 68 32.14 6.70 18.04
C LEU A 68 33.06 6.56 19.25
N PRO A 69 32.55 6.46 20.48
CA PRO A 69 33.37 6.36 21.67
C PRO A 69 34.28 5.12 21.64
N PRO A 70 35.52 5.21 22.17
CA PRO A 70 36.44 4.06 22.28
C PRO A 70 35.83 2.91 23.07
N GLY A 71 36.09 1.68 22.65
CA GLY A 71 35.55 0.48 23.31
C GLY A 71 34.17 0.04 22.83
N THR A 72 33.51 0.80 21.97
CA THR A 72 32.27 0.35 21.29
C THR A 72 32.55 -0.95 20.55
N GLY A 73 31.64 -1.89 20.66
CA GLY A 73 31.73 -3.20 20.02
C GLY A 73 32.68 -4.22 20.70
N THR A 74 33.29 -3.86 21.82
CA THR A 74 34.18 -4.78 22.57
C THR A 74 33.43 -5.72 23.52
N ALA A 75 32.17 -5.43 23.82
CA ALA A 75 31.29 -6.29 24.61
C ALA A 75 30.01 -6.62 23.80
N PRO A 76 29.32 -7.71 24.14
CA PRO A 76 28.03 -8.03 23.54
C PRO A 76 27.03 -6.90 23.75
N TYR A 77 26.35 -6.52 22.65
CA TYR A 77 25.18 -5.63 22.72
C TYR A 77 23.98 -6.38 23.30
N GLN A 78 23.06 -5.63 23.87
CA GLN A 78 21.86 -6.17 24.53
C GLN A 78 20.60 -5.62 23.89
N VAL A 79 19.58 -6.44 23.76
CA VAL A 79 18.20 -5.98 23.60
C VAL A 79 17.55 -6.02 24.98
N ARG A 80 17.00 -4.90 25.40
CA ARG A 80 16.34 -4.77 26.70
C ARG A 80 14.87 -4.43 26.51
N ARG A 81 14.06 -4.94 27.42
CA ARG A 81 12.64 -4.61 27.46
C ARG A 81 12.45 -3.18 27.94
N TRP A 82 11.63 -2.42 27.20
CA TRP A 82 11.40 -1.00 27.48
C TRP A 82 10.81 -0.73 28.87
N ALA A 83 9.92 -1.63 29.34
CA ALA A 83 9.16 -1.42 30.57
C ALA A 83 9.98 -1.60 31.86
N ASP A 84 11.01 -2.45 31.84
CA ASP A 84 11.67 -2.89 33.09
C ASP A 84 13.19 -3.08 32.96
N ASP A 85 13.78 -2.71 31.84
CA ASP A 85 15.23 -2.80 31.56
C ASP A 85 15.80 -4.22 31.57
N VAL A 86 14.95 -5.24 31.55
CA VAL A 86 15.38 -6.63 31.55
C VAL A 86 16.05 -6.98 30.23
N VAL A 87 17.27 -7.56 30.30
CA VAL A 87 17.97 -8.08 29.14
C VAL A 87 17.23 -9.31 28.62
N VAL A 88 16.72 -9.23 27.38
CA VAL A 88 15.96 -10.33 26.73
C VAL A 88 16.77 -11.00 25.62
N PHE A 89 17.80 -10.35 25.12
CA PHE A 89 18.73 -10.89 24.13
C PHE A 89 20.11 -10.25 24.31
N SER A 90 21.17 -11.01 24.06
CA SER A 90 22.52 -10.49 24.04
C SER A 90 23.35 -11.23 23.01
N GLY A 91 24.19 -10.51 22.27
CA GLY A 91 25.01 -11.08 21.21
C GLY A 91 26.18 -10.18 20.80
N PRO A 92 27.17 -10.74 20.11
CA PRO A 92 28.30 -9.98 19.60
C PRO A 92 27.86 -9.09 18.44
N VAL A 93 28.55 -7.98 18.27
CA VAL A 93 28.51 -7.18 17.04
C VAL A 93 29.58 -7.67 16.07
N GLN A 94 29.25 -7.68 14.79
CA GLN A 94 30.16 -8.14 13.72
C GLN A 94 30.70 -6.95 12.96
N LEU A 95 32.03 -6.79 12.98
CA LEU A 95 32.71 -5.74 12.23
C LEU A 95 32.48 -5.94 10.73
N TRP A 96 31.88 -4.97 10.07
CA TRP A 96 31.61 -5.04 8.65
C TRP A 96 32.91 -4.93 7.84
N ASN A 97 33.08 -5.80 6.86
CA ASN A 97 34.18 -5.81 5.88
C ASN A 97 35.56 -5.49 6.48
N GLY A 98 35.90 -6.15 7.59
CA GLY A 98 37.22 -5.95 8.26
C GLY A 98 37.48 -4.54 8.78
N GLY A 99 36.45 -3.70 8.91
CA GLY A 99 36.53 -2.31 9.35
C GLY A 99 36.82 -1.29 8.24
N ALA A 100 36.58 -1.68 6.99
CA ALA A 100 36.62 -0.75 5.86
C ALA A 100 35.51 0.31 5.97
N THR A 101 35.75 1.48 5.41
CA THR A 101 34.73 2.51 5.25
C THR A 101 33.84 2.17 4.06
N HIS A 102 32.55 2.10 4.26
CA HIS A 102 31.56 1.89 3.20
C HIS A 102 31.43 3.15 2.33
N ALA A 103 31.71 3.02 1.04
CA ALA A 103 31.85 4.18 0.14
C ALA A 103 30.57 5.02 0.04
N GLN A 104 29.39 4.37 -0.08
CA GLN A 104 28.12 5.06 -0.27
C GLN A 104 27.60 5.75 1.01
N SER A 105 27.95 5.28 2.20
CA SER A 105 27.56 5.92 3.46
C SER A 105 28.65 6.78 4.08
N GLY A 106 29.92 6.53 3.75
CA GLY A 106 31.06 7.15 4.42
C GLY A 106 31.25 6.68 5.87
N ASP A 107 30.66 5.56 6.25
CA ASP A 107 30.73 5.00 7.59
C ASP A 107 31.58 3.73 7.61
N ARG A 108 32.33 3.54 8.67
CA ARG A 108 32.75 2.25 9.18
C ARG A 108 31.72 1.76 10.15
N GLY A 109 31.59 0.46 10.39
CA GLY A 109 30.55 0.02 11.32
C GLY A 109 30.51 -1.46 11.62
N TRP A 110 29.57 -1.81 12.45
CA TRP A 110 29.27 -3.18 12.88
C TRP A 110 27.80 -3.49 12.65
N ASN A 111 27.49 -4.75 12.39
CA ASN A 111 26.13 -5.26 12.37
C ASN A 111 25.84 -5.99 13.70
N PHE A 112 24.70 -5.73 14.28
CA PHE A 112 24.15 -6.45 15.42
C PHE A 112 22.90 -7.21 14.98
N ASP A 113 23.00 -8.53 14.85
CA ASP A 113 21.90 -9.39 14.47
C ASP A 113 21.18 -9.91 15.73
N PHE A 114 19.93 -9.55 15.89
CA PHE A 114 19.05 -10.01 16.96
C PHE A 114 17.79 -10.70 16.43
N SER A 115 17.88 -11.28 15.23
CA SER A 115 16.77 -12.00 14.56
C SER A 115 16.21 -13.15 15.41
N GLY A 116 17.03 -13.70 16.31
CA GLY A 116 16.61 -14.73 17.27
C GLY A 116 15.55 -14.28 18.28
N LEU A 117 15.42 -12.97 18.53
CA LEU A 117 14.37 -12.44 19.38
C LEU A 117 13.06 -12.30 18.58
N GLN A 118 12.08 -13.16 18.88
CA GLN A 118 10.78 -13.18 18.19
C GLN A 118 9.60 -12.78 19.09
N ALA A 119 9.83 -12.67 20.40
CA ALA A 119 8.79 -12.30 21.34
C ALA A 119 8.25 -10.89 21.04
N SER A 120 6.94 -10.74 20.98
CA SER A 120 6.29 -9.45 20.84
C SER A 120 6.50 -8.60 22.09
N GLY A 121 6.70 -7.28 21.89
CA GLY A 121 6.93 -6.34 22.96
C GLY A 121 7.64 -5.08 22.50
N SER A 122 7.85 -4.18 23.46
CA SER A 122 8.59 -2.92 23.29
C SER A 122 10.02 -3.08 23.79
N TYR A 123 10.98 -2.66 23.01
CA TYR A 123 12.39 -2.91 23.26
C TYR A 123 13.26 -1.70 22.91
N TYR A 124 14.52 -1.76 23.32
CA TYR A 124 15.59 -0.90 22.85
C TYR A 124 16.93 -1.65 22.83
N LEU A 125 17.85 -1.23 22.00
CA LEU A 125 19.22 -1.72 21.97
C LEU A 125 20.07 -0.97 22.98
N TYR A 126 21.00 -1.66 23.64
CA TYR A 126 21.87 -1.09 24.65
C TYR A 126 23.34 -1.49 24.46
N ASP A 127 24.20 -0.50 24.49
CA ASP A 127 25.65 -0.68 24.58
C ASP A 127 26.07 -0.65 26.07
N PRO A 128 26.45 -1.78 26.67
CA PRO A 128 26.78 -1.84 28.09
C PRO A 128 28.12 -1.17 28.43
N VAL A 129 29.02 -0.97 27.44
CA VAL A 129 30.32 -0.30 27.62
C VAL A 129 30.09 1.20 27.72
N GLN A 130 29.36 1.76 26.78
CA GLN A 130 29.09 3.19 26.72
C GLN A 130 27.91 3.63 27.58
N ARG A 131 27.08 2.69 28.03
CA ARG A 131 25.83 2.93 28.78
C ARG A 131 24.86 3.83 28.04
N VAL A 132 24.73 3.62 26.75
CA VAL A 132 23.81 4.34 25.84
C VAL A 132 22.91 3.35 25.13
N GLY A 133 21.76 3.80 24.64
CA GLY A 133 20.83 2.95 23.93
C GLY A 133 20.25 3.58 22.67
N SER A 134 19.48 2.80 21.94
CA SER A 134 18.62 3.29 20.85
C SER A 134 17.33 3.90 21.40
N GLY A 135 16.58 4.58 20.56
CA GLY A 135 15.16 4.81 20.79
C GLY A 135 14.36 3.49 20.93
N ARG A 136 13.12 3.62 21.35
CA ARG A 136 12.18 2.50 21.47
C ARG A 136 11.82 1.97 20.08
N PHE A 137 11.68 0.65 19.97
CA PHE A 137 11.09 -0.01 18.81
C PHE A 137 10.19 -1.17 19.27
N GLU A 138 9.30 -1.59 18.39
CA GLU A 138 8.36 -2.68 18.68
C GLU A 138 8.76 -3.96 17.93
N ILE A 139 8.48 -5.13 18.52
CA ILE A 139 8.36 -6.38 17.78
C ILE A 139 6.88 -6.79 17.87
N SER A 140 6.18 -6.77 16.73
CA SER A 140 4.74 -7.05 16.70
C SER A 140 4.30 -7.43 15.29
N GLU A 141 3.31 -8.30 15.17
CA GLU A 141 2.66 -8.60 13.87
C GLU A 141 1.95 -7.38 13.28
N GLN A 142 1.60 -6.39 14.10
CA GLN A 142 0.90 -5.17 13.70
C GLN A 142 1.80 -3.94 13.67
N VAL A 143 3.13 -4.11 13.73
CA VAL A 143 4.09 -3.00 13.85
C VAL A 143 3.96 -1.95 12.75
N TYR A 144 3.62 -2.36 11.53
CA TYR A 144 3.50 -1.45 10.39
C TYR A 144 2.07 -0.99 10.08
N ALA A 145 1.05 -1.50 10.76
CA ALA A 145 -0.34 -1.10 10.50
C ALA A 145 -0.60 0.42 10.71
N PRO A 146 -0.12 1.05 11.79
CA PRO A 146 -0.24 2.51 11.94
C PRO A 146 0.52 3.28 10.85
N VAL A 147 1.69 2.78 10.45
CA VAL A 147 2.52 3.40 9.41
C VAL A 147 1.82 3.36 8.06
N LEU A 148 1.21 2.20 7.71
CA LEU A 148 0.44 2.04 6.48
C LEU A 148 -0.79 2.96 6.46
N ARG A 149 -1.48 3.10 7.58
CA ARG A 149 -2.61 4.03 7.70
C ARG A 149 -2.17 5.47 7.41
N HIS A 150 -1.07 5.94 8.00
CA HIS A 150 -0.54 7.27 7.73
C HIS A 150 -0.12 7.43 6.26
N ALA A 151 0.59 6.44 5.71
CA ALA A 151 1.01 6.47 4.31
C ALA A 151 -0.16 6.49 3.32
N MET A 152 -1.26 5.79 3.61
CA MET A 152 -2.47 5.83 2.78
C MET A 152 -3.22 7.15 2.92
N ARG A 153 -3.28 7.73 4.12
CA ARG A 153 -3.97 9.01 4.34
C ARG A 153 -3.34 10.19 3.63
N THR A 154 -2.12 10.08 3.14
CA THR A 154 -1.52 11.14 2.29
C THR A 154 -2.34 11.38 1.03
N TYR A 155 -2.92 10.35 0.42
CA TYR A 155 -3.79 10.50 -0.74
C TYR A 155 -5.05 11.31 -0.43
N PHE A 156 -5.65 11.15 0.74
CA PHE A 156 -6.76 11.99 1.17
C PHE A 156 -6.38 13.48 1.21
N TYR A 157 -5.17 13.81 1.69
CA TYR A 157 -4.69 15.20 1.69
C TYR A 157 -4.30 15.69 0.29
N GLN A 158 -3.97 14.78 -0.65
CA GLN A 158 -3.71 15.13 -2.06
C GLN A 158 -4.99 15.36 -2.87
N ARG A 159 -6.18 15.02 -2.40
CA ARG A 159 -7.44 15.24 -3.12
C ARG A 159 -7.65 16.72 -3.43
N LEU A 160 -7.91 17.10 -4.68
CA LEU A 160 -8.38 18.43 -5.09
C LEU A 160 -9.91 18.43 -5.23
N GLY A 161 -10.55 19.61 -5.08
CA GLY A 161 -12.00 19.71 -5.12
C GLY A 161 -12.71 18.99 -3.97
N HIS A 162 -12.03 18.86 -2.81
CA HIS A 162 -12.53 18.19 -1.61
C HIS A 162 -12.08 18.91 -0.34
N ALA A 163 -13.03 19.22 0.54
CA ALA A 163 -12.73 19.85 1.81
C ALA A 163 -12.06 18.87 2.80
N LYS A 164 -10.98 19.28 3.44
CA LYS A 164 -10.33 18.55 4.51
C LYS A 164 -10.84 19.07 5.84
N VAL A 165 -11.83 18.41 6.39
CA VAL A 165 -12.53 18.85 7.61
C VAL A 165 -12.73 17.68 8.58
N PRO A 166 -12.83 17.94 9.90
CA PRO A 166 -13.18 16.91 10.86
C PRO A 166 -14.52 16.22 10.51
N PRO A 167 -14.73 14.93 10.81
CA PRO A 167 -13.81 14.06 11.56
C PRO A 167 -12.69 13.41 10.73
N TYR A 168 -12.68 13.61 9.41
CA TYR A 168 -11.76 12.91 8.50
C TYR A 168 -10.37 13.57 8.43
N ALA A 169 -10.31 14.91 8.50
CA ALA A 169 -9.05 15.63 8.70
C ALA A 169 -8.83 15.89 10.19
N ASP A 170 -7.57 15.75 10.63
CA ASP A 170 -7.16 16.26 11.94
C ASP A 170 -7.32 17.78 11.96
N PRO A 171 -7.76 18.40 13.06
CA PRO A 171 -7.89 19.86 13.16
C PRO A 171 -6.64 20.67 12.77
N ARG A 172 -5.47 20.07 12.85
CA ARG A 172 -4.19 20.70 12.45
C ARG A 172 -4.06 20.84 10.93
N TRP A 173 -4.70 19.99 10.16
CA TRP A 173 -4.58 19.91 8.69
C TRP A 173 -5.95 20.04 8.03
N THR A 174 -6.57 21.21 8.22
CA THR A 174 -7.86 21.53 7.62
C THR A 174 -7.72 22.51 6.49
N ASP A 175 -8.52 22.32 5.45
CA ASP A 175 -8.63 23.22 4.30
C ASP A 175 -10.03 23.14 3.71
N ALA A 176 -10.52 24.23 3.14
CA ALA A 176 -11.76 24.21 2.37
C ALA A 176 -11.56 23.46 1.05
N SER A 177 -12.64 23.21 0.32
CA SER A 177 -12.52 22.64 -1.03
C SER A 177 -11.73 23.58 -1.93
N SER A 178 -10.74 23.06 -2.64
CA SER A 178 -9.82 23.81 -3.47
C SER A 178 -10.22 23.77 -4.94
N TYR A 179 -9.95 24.85 -5.67
CA TYR A 179 -10.14 24.95 -7.13
C TYR A 179 -11.59 24.76 -7.62
N ASP A 180 -12.58 25.13 -6.83
CA ASP A 180 -14.00 25.12 -7.20
C ASP A 180 -14.50 26.49 -7.74
N GLY A 181 -13.65 27.49 -7.82
CA GLY A 181 -13.99 28.85 -8.25
C GLY A 181 -14.18 29.00 -9.76
N ALA A 182 -14.59 30.20 -10.18
CA ALA A 182 -14.76 30.53 -11.58
C ALA A 182 -13.43 30.40 -12.36
N GLY A 183 -13.45 29.69 -13.48
CA GLY A 183 -12.26 29.43 -14.30
C GLY A 183 -11.28 28.42 -13.68
N GLN A 184 -11.66 27.77 -12.58
CA GLN A 184 -10.89 26.68 -11.96
C GLN A 184 -11.38 25.31 -12.45
N ASP A 185 -11.09 24.21 -11.72
CA ASP A 185 -11.24 22.84 -12.23
C ASP A 185 -12.63 22.51 -12.80
N ARG A 186 -13.72 23.01 -12.20
CA ARG A 186 -15.09 22.82 -12.75
C ARG A 186 -15.34 23.61 -14.02
N PHE A 187 -14.51 24.58 -14.31
CA PHE A 187 -14.61 25.48 -15.45
C PHE A 187 -13.25 25.67 -16.12
N ALA A 188 -12.38 24.65 -16.04
CA ALA A 188 -11.05 24.67 -16.62
C ALA A 188 -11.14 24.89 -18.13
N ARG A 189 -10.32 25.80 -18.67
CA ARG A 189 -10.32 26.17 -20.10
C ARG A 189 -9.15 25.53 -20.81
N SER A 190 -9.30 25.45 -22.15
CA SER A 190 -8.18 25.04 -22.98
C SER A 190 -7.03 26.05 -22.86
N ARG A 191 -5.81 25.55 -22.70
CA ARG A 191 -4.61 26.39 -22.67
C ARG A 191 -4.44 27.21 -24.01
N TRP A 192 -4.94 26.64 -25.10
CA TRP A 192 -4.90 27.30 -26.40
C TRP A 192 -5.94 28.40 -26.57
N ALA A 193 -6.92 28.47 -25.68
CA ALA A 193 -8.03 29.42 -25.70
C ALA A 193 -8.43 29.87 -24.29
N LYS A 194 -7.46 30.35 -23.52
CA LYS A 194 -7.59 30.69 -22.09
C LYS A 194 -8.73 31.65 -21.78
N ASN A 195 -9.07 32.54 -22.73
CA ASN A 195 -10.13 33.53 -22.58
C ASN A 195 -11.49 33.09 -23.16
N ASP A 196 -11.55 31.91 -23.79
CA ASP A 196 -12.78 31.41 -24.39
C ASP A 196 -13.55 30.51 -23.41
N ALA A 197 -14.66 31.04 -22.88
CA ALA A 197 -15.53 30.32 -21.98
C ALA A 197 -16.22 29.09 -22.63
N ALA A 198 -16.33 29.04 -23.98
CA ALA A 198 -16.90 27.86 -24.66
C ALA A 198 -16.02 26.62 -24.54
N THR A 199 -14.73 26.79 -24.23
CA THR A 199 -13.80 25.68 -23.99
C THR A 199 -13.88 25.14 -22.59
N ALA A 200 -14.66 25.72 -21.67
CA ALA A 200 -14.74 25.29 -20.30
C ALA A 200 -15.20 23.83 -20.17
N ARG A 201 -14.53 23.07 -19.30
CA ARG A 201 -14.82 21.67 -18.98
C ARG A 201 -14.83 21.47 -17.47
N ASP A 202 -15.67 20.56 -16.98
CA ASP A 202 -15.67 20.13 -15.58
C ASP A 202 -14.63 19.00 -15.39
N LEU A 203 -13.49 19.36 -14.80
CA LEU A 203 -12.36 18.48 -14.56
C LEU A 203 -11.98 18.48 -13.07
N HIS A 204 -12.98 18.57 -12.19
CA HIS A 204 -12.79 18.55 -10.73
C HIS A 204 -12.35 17.18 -10.22
N GLY A 205 -11.87 17.13 -8.97
CA GLY A 205 -11.38 15.90 -8.33
C GLY A 205 -9.95 15.56 -8.72
N GLY A 206 -9.55 14.32 -8.47
CA GLY A 206 -8.18 13.85 -8.68
C GLY A 206 -7.21 14.28 -7.58
N TRP A 207 -6.00 13.74 -7.65
CA TRP A 207 -4.92 14.06 -6.72
C TRP A 207 -3.98 15.11 -7.27
N MET A 208 -3.40 15.93 -6.39
CA MET A 208 -2.15 16.62 -6.69
C MET A 208 -1.09 15.55 -7.00
N ASP A 209 -0.31 15.78 -8.07
CA ASP A 209 0.71 14.83 -8.52
C ASP A 209 1.86 14.68 -7.50
N ALA A 210 2.32 15.79 -6.97
CA ALA A 210 3.48 15.87 -6.11
C ALA A 210 3.30 16.98 -5.06
N GLY A 211 4.32 17.83 -4.87
CA GLY A 211 4.22 19.03 -4.04
C GLY A 211 3.45 20.16 -4.69
N ASP A 212 3.28 20.14 -5.99
CA ASP A 212 2.48 21.10 -6.74
C ASP A 212 0.99 20.68 -6.83
N THR A 213 0.15 21.53 -7.41
CA THR A 213 -1.30 21.30 -7.52
C THR A 213 -1.75 20.86 -8.90
N ASN A 214 -0.82 20.47 -9.79
CA ASN A 214 -1.17 19.97 -11.10
C ASN A 214 -1.62 18.51 -11.03
N LYS A 215 -2.40 18.11 -12.03
CA LYS A 215 -2.94 16.75 -12.18
C LYS A 215 -2.56 16.23 -13.57
N TYR A 216 -1.94 15.07 -13.62
CA TYR A 216 -1.39 14.52 -14.87
C TYR A 216 -1.92 13.10 -15.11
N THR A 217 -2.51 12.86 -16.27
CA THR A 217 -3.02 11.54 -16.64
C THR A 217 -1.90 10.49 -16.75
N THR A 218 -0.76 10.86 -17.32
CA THR A 218 0.36 9.94 -17.55
C THR A 218 1.10 9.59 -16.25
N LEU A 219 1.32 10.57 -15.38
CA LEU A 219 2.06 10.36 -14.13
C LEU A 219 1.23 9.58 -13.09
N ALA A 220 -0.10 9.71 -13.12
CA ALA A 220 -1.00 8.91 -12.29
C ALA A 220 -0.93 7.40 -12.59
N GLN A 221 -0.49 7.00 -13.80
CA GLN A 221 -0.49 5.60 -14.22
C GLN A 221 0.27 4.68 -13.27
N SER A 222 1.50 5.03 -12.90
CA SER A 222 2.29 4.17 -12.01
C SER A 222 1.73 4.15 -10.60
N ALA A 223 1.19 5.26 -10.10
CA ALA A 223 0.56 5.33 -8.79
C ALA A 223 -0.68 4.44 -8.70
N VAL A 224 -1.61 4.58 -9.65
CA VAL A 224 -2.84 3.77 -9.70
C VAL A 224 -2.52 2.28 -9.83
N LEU A 225 -1.62 1.92 -10.75
CA LEU A 225 -1.26 0.50 -10.96
C LEU A 225 -0.59 -0.12 -9.74
N GLN A 226 0.34 0.60 -9.08
CA GLN A 226 1.02 0.07 -7.88
C GLN A 226 0.08 -0.03 -6.67
N LEU A 227 -0.87 0.90 -6.49
CA LEU A 227 -1.89 0.79 -5.44
C LEU A 227 -2.83 -0.39 -5.69
N LEU A 228 -3.31 -0.57 -6.92
CA LEU A 228 -4.12 -1.74 -7.29
C LEU A 228 -3.34 -3.04 -7.10
N ASP A 229 -2.06 -3.08 -7.45
CA ASP A 229 -1.20 -4.25 -7.21
C ASP A 229 -0.96 -4.49 -5.72
N ALA A 230 -0.78 -3.43 -4.91
CA ALA A 230 -0.68 -3.55 -3.45
C ALA A 230 -1.93 -4.22 -2.88
N TYR A 231 -3.11 -3.78 -3.29
CA TYR A 231 -4.38 -4.41 -2.92
C TYR A 231 -4.45 -5.88 -3.38
N ARG A 232 -4.11 -6.16 -4.64
CA ARG A 232 -4.14 -7.53 -5.18
C ARG A 232 -3.17 -8.50 -4.49
N PHE A 233 -2.02 -8.00 -4.01
CA PHE A 233 -1.07 -8.83 -3.27
C PHE A 233 -1.50 -9.07 -1.83
N HIS A 234 -2.09 -8.06 -1.17
CA HIS A 234 -2.44 -8.10 0.25
C HIS A 234 -3.73 -7.33 0.55
N PRO A 235 -4.91 -7.77 0.11
CA PRO A 235 -6.16 -7.07 0.36
C PRO A 235 -6.43 -6.90 1.87
N GLN A 236 -5.99 -7.85 2.71
CA GLN A 236 -6.18 -7.83 4.16
C GLN A 236 -5.38 -6.72 4.88
N ALA A 237 -4.38 -6.12 4.23
CA ALA A 237 -3.65 -4.99 4.79
C ALA A 237 -4.46 -3.67 4.71
N PHE A 238 -5.49 -3.63 3.87
CA PHE A 238 -6.26 -2.43 3.58
C PHE A 238 -7.71 -2.58 4.06
N GLY A 239 -7.98 -2.05 5.26
CA GLY A 239 -9.30 -2.04 5.86
C GLY A 239 -10.24 -0.98 5.26
N ASP A 240 -11.41 -0.86 5.86
CA ASP A 240 -12.44 0.14 5.59
C ASP A 240 -12.56 1.08 6.81
N ASP A 241 -11.40 1.46 7.39
CA ASP A 241 -11.30 2.18 8.66
C ASP A 241 -10.12 3.16 8.73
N PHE A 242 -9.55 3.59 7.59
CA PHE A 242 -8.40 4.50 7.58
C PHE A 242 -8.77 5.94 7.92
N GLY A 243 -10.07 6.24 8.01
CA GLY A 243 -10.58 7.53 8.45
C GLY A 243 -10.67 8.55 7.32
N ILE A 244 -11.06 8.12 6.14
CA ILE A 244 -11.48 8.95 5.01
C ILE A 244 -13.02 9.05 4.98
N PRO A 245 -13.63 9.96 4.21
CA PRO A 245 -15.09 10.10 4.16
C PRO A 245 -15.85 8.83 3.76
N GLU A 246 -15.24 7.97 3.00
CA GLU A 246 -15.80 6.72 2.50
C GLU A 246 -15.67 5.56 3.51
N SER A 247 -14.83 5.69 4.55
CA SER A 247 -14.61 4.62 5.55
C SER A 247 -15.92 4.13 6.15
N GLY A 248 -16.09 2.83 6.23
CA GLY A 248 -17.29 2.18 6.76
C GLY A 248 -18.35 1.88 5.70
N ASN A 249 -18.04 2.02 4.39
CA ASN A 249 -18.98 1.77 3.30
C ASN A 249 -18.97 0.32 2.79
N GLY A 250 -18.13 -0.55 3.35
CA GLY A 250 -17.97 -1.95 2.95
C GLY A 250 -16.99 -2.16 1.80
N VAL A 251 -16.27 -1.11 1.39
CA VAL A 251 -15.18 -1.14 0.41
C VAL A 251 -13.87 -0.79 1.11
N SER A 252 -12.76 -1.34 0.65
CA SER A 252 -11.45 -0.95 1.19
C SER A 252 -11.15 0.52 0.89
N ASP A 253 -10.71 1.28 1.90
CA ASP A 253 -10.35 2.70 1.76
C ASP A 253 -9.26 2.93 0.70
N LEU A 254 -8.39 1.95 0.42
CA LEU A 254 -7.46 2.05 -0.71
C LEU A 254 -8.23 2.12 -2.04
N LEU A 255 -9.25 1.29 -2.22
CA LEU A 255 -10.04 1.32 -3.45
C LEU A 255 -10.85 2.61 -3.56
N ASP A 256 -11.39 3.14 -2.46
CA ASP A 256 -12.08 4.42 -2.46
C ASP A 256 -11.13 5.58 -2.83
N GLU A 257 -9.89 5.58 -2.35
CA GLU A 257 -8.89 6.56 -2.77
C GLU A 257 -8.53 6.42 -4.26
N VAL A 258 -8.31 5.20 -4.74
CA VAL A 258 -8.05 4.96 -6.18
C VAL A 258 -9.26 5.38 -7.02
N ARG A 259 -10.48 5.16 -6.54
CA ARG A 259 -11.70 5.61 -7.22
C ARG A 259 -11.76 7.13 -7.35
N TRP A 260 -11.29 7.90 -6.36
CA TRP A 260 -11.21 9.36 -6.45
C TRP A 260 -10.43 9.83 -7.67
N GLU A 261 -9.30 9.20 -7.94
CA GLU A 261 -8.49 9.50 -9.12
C GLU A 261 -9.15 8.99 -10.42
N LEU A 262 -9.68 7.77 -10.41
CA LEU A 262 -10.34 7.20 -11.58
C LEU A 262 -11.58 8.00 -12.01
N ASP A 263 -12.35 8.54 -11.07
CA ASP A 263 -13.51 9.38 -11.37
C ASP A 263 -13.09 10.74 -11.99
N PHE A 264 -11.92 11.27 -11.60
CA PHE A 264 -11.31 12.40 -12.31
C PHE A 264 -10.87 12.01 -13.72
N LEU A 265 -10.19 10.89 -13.89
CA LEU A 265 -9.75 10.40 -15.20
C LEU A 265 -10.92 10.10 -16.14
N GLN A 266 -12.07 9.65 -15.62
CA GLN A 266 -13.30 9.51 -16.41
C GLN A 266 -13.77 10.89 -16.94
N ARG A 267 -13.71 11.96 -16.13
CA ARG A 267 -14.01 13.33 -16.59
C ARG A 267 -13.02 13.81 -17.64
N MET A 268 -11.73 13.46 -17.52
CA MET A 268 -10.72 13.74 -18.54
C MET A 268 -11.03 13.05 -19.88
N GLN A 269 -11.62 11.85 -19.83
CA GLN A 269 -12.08 11.13 -21.02
C GLN A 269 -13.37 11.75 -21.60
N ASP A 270 -14.38 11.99 -20.76
CA ASP A 270 -15.67 12.53 -21.21
C ASP A 270 -15.55 13.92 -21.83
N ALA A 271 -14.61 14.73 -21.35
CA ALA A 271 -14.36 16.08 -21.84
C ALA A 271 -13.88 16.15 -23.30
N THR A 272 -13.31 15.08 -23.83
CA THR A 272 -12.82 15.03 -25.22
C THR A 272 -13.95 14.75 -26.23
N GLY A 273 -14.96 13.99 -25.84
CA GLY A 273 -16.01 13.48 -26.74
C GLY A 273 -15.53 12.43 -27.76
N THR A 274 -14.27 12.03 -27.72
CA THR A 274 -13.61 11.11 -28.65
C THR A 274 -13.28 9.75 -28.03
N HIS A 275 -13.45 9.62 -26.70
CA HIS A 275 -12.95 8.54 -25.84
C HIS A 275 -11.44 8.55 -25.57
N GLY A 276 -10.68 9.51 -26.11
CA GLY A 276 -9.31 9.78 -25.67
C GLY A 276 -9.30 10.52 -24.34
N LEU A 277 -8.14 10.69 -23.72
CA LEU A 277 -8.00 11.42 -22.46
C LEU A 277 -7.17 12.70 -22.64
N LEU A 278 -7.58 13.76 -21.92
CA LEU A 278 -6.78 14.96 -21.77
C LEU A 278 -5.49 14.65 -21.01
N LEU A 279 -4.39 15.35 -21.34
CA LEU A 279 -3.09 15.08 -20.74
C LEU A 279 -2.98 15.58 -19.31
N LYS A 280 -3.47 16.81 -19.04
CA LYS A 280 -3.18 17.54 -17.81
C LYS A 280 -4.24 18.58 -17.49
N VAL A 281 -4.40 18.89 -16.21
CA VAL A 281 -5.09 20.09 -15.70
C VAL A 281 -4.20 20.77 -14.68
N GLY A 282 -3.94 22.06 -14.84
CA GLY A 282 -3.07 22.79 -13.94
C GLY A 282 -3.15 24.30 -14.08
N THR A 283 -2.36 25.00 -13.28
CA THR A 283 -2.08 26.43 -13.43
C THR A 283 -0.93 26.63 -14.41
N ASP A 284 -0.67 27.88 -14.78
CA ASP A 284 0.49 28.23 -15.63
C ASP A 284 1.85 28.05 -14.92
N ASN A 285 1.85 27.93 -13.58
CA ASN A 285 3.06 27.82 -12.78
C ASN A 285 3.02 26.58 -11.88
N HIS A 286 4.18 26.09 -11.43
CA HIS A 286 4.27 24.99 -10.46
C HIS A 286 3.73 25.38 -9.10
N ASN A 287 4.12 26.55 -8.58
CA ASN A 287 3.85 26.93 -7.21
C ASN A 287 2.38 27.31 -7.00
N GLY A 288 1.75 26.68 -6.02
CA GLY A 288 0.43 27.02 -5.54
C GLY A 288 0.45 28.09 -4.45
N THR A 289 -0.71 28.28 -3.83
CA THR A 289 -0.89 29.12 -2.63
C THR A 289 -1.22 28.20 -1.47
N SER A 290 -0.65 28.48 -0.30
CA SER A 290 -0.95 27.75 0.95
C SER A 290 -2.06 28.44 1.73
N PRO A 291 -3.11 27.73 2.16
CA PRO A 291 -3.48 26.38 1.75
C PRO A 291 -4.05 26.36 0.32
N PRO A 292 -4.20 25.20 -0.35
CA PRO A 292 -4.67 25.09 -1.72
C PRO A 292 -6.00 25.76 -2.01
N SER A 293 -6.93 25.85 -1.05
CA SER A 293 -8.21 26.55 -1.19
C SER A 293 -8.07 28.07 -1.33
N ALA A 294 -6.96 28.65 -0.92
CA ALA A 294 -6.68 30.09 -1.09
C ALA A 294 -6.20 30.44 -2.49
N ASP A 295 -5.90 29.46 -3.34
CA ASP A 295 -5.47 29.70 -4.70
C ASP A 295 -6.67 30.00 -5.61
N THR A 296 -6.70 31.22 -6.12
CA THR A 296 -7.79 31.70 -6.98
C THR A 296 -7.42 31.76 -8.47
N ARG A 297 -6.22 31.28 -8.84
CA ARG A 297 -5.74 31.32 -10.22
C ARG A 297 -6.58 30.42 -11.13
N ALA A 298 -6.70 30.82 -12.40
CA ALA A 298 -7.36 30.00 -13.40
C ALA A 298 -6.59 28.69 -13.67
N ARG A 299 -7.34 27.66 -14.02
CA ARG A 299 -6.82 26.33 -14.35
C ARG A 299 -7.05 26.04 -15.83
N TYR A 300 -6.07 25.42 -16.45
CA TYR A 300 -6.10 25.12 -17.88
C TYR A 300 -5.83 23.64 -18.10
N TYR A 301 -6.49 23.07 -19.12
CA TYR A 301 -6.21 21.72 -19.55
C TYR A 301 -5.40 21.69 -20.84
N LEU A 302 -4.54 20.67 -20.93
CA LEU A 302 -3.84 20.29 -22.14
C LEU A 302 -4.68 19.31 -22.95
N PRO A 303 -4.50 19.26 -24.29
CA PRO A 303 -5.38 18.51 -25.16
C PRO A 303 -5.32 16.99 -24.94
N GLU A 304 -6.17 16.29 -25.67
CA GLU A 304 -6.12 14.87 -25.87
C GLU A 304 -4.82 14.46 -26.57
N CYS A 305 -4.17 13.39 -26.10
CA CYS A 305 -3.01 12.80 -26.75
C CYS A 305 -2.94 11.27 -26.56
N THR A 306 -2.12 10.61 -27.38
CA THR A 306 -1.98 9.16 -27.38
C THR A 306 -1.41 8.66 -26.06
N SER A 307 -0.41 9.33 -25.50
CA SER A 307 0.21 8.97 -24.23
C SER A 307 -0.81 8.94 -23.09
N ALA A 308 -1.61 10.00 -22.94
CA ALA A 308 -2.66 10.07 -21.93
C ALA A 308 -3.77 9.03 -22.15
N THR A 309 -4.17 8.84 -23.42
CA THR A 309 -5.23 7.89 -23.78
C THR A 309 -4.83 6.44 -23.48
N LEU A 310 -3.60 6.05 -23.77
CA LEU A 310 -3.08 4.71 -23.46
C LEU A 310 -2.88 4.53 -21.95
N ALA A 311 -2.36 5.53 -21.24
CA ALA A 311 -2.24 5.52 -19.79
C ALA A 311 -3.61 5.34 -19.12
N GLY A 312 -4.62 6.11 -19.57
CA GLY A 312 -6.00 5.97 -19.08
C GLY A 312 -6.59 4.60 -19.37
N SER A 313 -6.39 4.07 -20.60
CA SER A 313 -6.83 2.72 -20.96
C SER A 313 -6.25 1.66 -20.02
N ALA A 314 -4.94 1.74 -19.71
CA ALA A 314 -4.27 0.81 -18.81
C ALA A 314 -4.82 0.89 -17.37
N MET A 315 -5.00 2.12 -16.86
CA MET A 315 -5.55 2.34 -15.51
C MET A 315 -7.00 1.84 -15.38
N PHE A 316 -7.86 2.17 -16.34
CA PHE A 316 -9.24 1.73 -16.35
C PHE A 316 -9.36 0.20 -16.49
N ALA A 317 -8.54 -0.43 -17.34
CA ALA A 317 -8.53 -1.87 -17.50
C ALA A 317 -8.09 -2.59 -16.21
N ALA A 318 -6.98 -2.17 -15.60
CA ALA A 318 -6.48 -2.74 -14.36
C ALA A 318 -7.48 -2.57 -13.20
N ALA A 319 -8.05 -1.36 -13.08
CA ALA A 319 -9.08 -1.07 -12.10
C ALA A 319 -10.35 -1.89 -12.39
N GLY A 320 -10.76 -2.01 -13.66
CA GLY A 320 -11.89 -2.85 -14.06
C GLY A 320 -11.79 -4.27 -13.52
N VAL A 321 -10.61 -4.90 -13.65
CA VAL A 321 -10.35 -6.25 -13.09
C VAL A 321 -10.52 -6.25 -11.57
N VAL A 322 -9.94 -5.27 -10.87
CA VAL A 322 -9.96 -5.24 -9.39
C VAL A 322 -11.37 -4.97 -8.86
N TYR A 323 -12.06 -3.94 -9.37
CA TYR A 323 -13.40 -3.59 -8.88
C TYR A 323 -14.45 -4.65 -9.25
N GLN A 324 -14.30 -5.37 -10.37
CA GLN A 324 -15.18 -6.50 -10.67
C GLN A 324 -15.03 -7.66 -9.66
N SER A 325 -13.87 -7.80 -9.02
CA SER A 325 -13.67 -8.81 -7.97
C SER A 325 -14.32 -8.45 -6.63
N VAL A 326 -14.75 -7.18 -6.46
CA VAL A 326 -15.45 -6.69 -5.26
C VAL A 326 -16.96 -6.69 -5.56
N PRO A 327 -17.78 -7.51 -4.89
CA PRO A 327 -19.18 -7.72 -5.25
C PRO A 327 -20.00 -6.43 -5.41
N SER A 328 -19.90 -5.50 -4.43
CA SER A 328 -20.59 -4.21 -4.46
C SER A 328 -20.11 -3.25 -5.55
N GLN A 329 -18.95 -3.50 -6.17
CA GLN A 329 -18.31 -2.64 -7.15
C GLN A 329 -18.29 -3.20 -8.58
N ARG A 330 -18.92 -4.35 -8.84
CA ARG A 330 -18.89 -5.01 -10.15
C ARG A 330 -19.38 -4.11 -11.29
N ALA A 331 -20.46 -3.38 -11.07
CA ALA A 331 -21.00 -2.47 -12.09
C ALA A 331 -20.00 -1.35 -12.44
N TYR A 332 -19.33 -0.78 -11.43
CA TYR A 332 -18.28 0.21 -11.62
C TYR A 332 -17.09 -0.39 -12.37
N GLY A 333 -16.62 -1.57 -11.97
CA GLY A 333 -15.54 -2.28 -12.67
C GLY A 333 -15.86 -2.58 -14.13
N SER A 334 -17.12 -3.01 -14.44
CA SER A 334 -17.55 -3.24 -15.82
C SER A 334 -17.59 -1.95 -16.65
N ALA A 335 -18.02 -0.84 -16.05
CA ALA A 335 -18.01 0.48 -16.71
C ALA A 335 -16.57 0.93 -17.01
N LEU A 336 -15.64 0.73 -16.09
CA LEU A 336 -14.21 1.02 -16.31
C LEU A 336 -13.62 0.18 -17.45
N THR A 337 -13.95 -1.12 -17.52
CA THR A 337 -13.51 -1.98 -18.63
C THR A 337 -14.01 -1.46 -19.98
N ALA A 338 -15.29 -1.04 -20.06
CA ALA A 338 -15.83 -0.45 -21.29
C ALA A 338 -15.12 0.88 -21.69
N ARG A 339 -14.79 1.73 -20.71
CA ARG A 339 -14.01 2.95 -20.93
C ARG A 339 -12.59 2.65 -21.40
N ALA A 340 -11.96 1.63 -20.85
CA ALA A 340 -10.65 1.16 -21.27
C ALA A 340 -10.65 0.69 -22.73
N GLU A 341 -11.66 -0.11 -23.13
CA GLU A 341 -11.82 -0.56 -24.51
C GLU A 341 -12.04 0.62 -25.47
N ALA A 342 -12.83 1.61 -25.08
CA ALA A 342 -13.07 2.80 -25.88
C ALA A 342 -11.79 3.65 -26.05
N ALA A 343 -11.03 3.86 -24.98
CA ALA A 343 -9.74 4.55 -25.05
C ALA A 343 -8.71 3.76 -25.89
N TRP A 344 -8.66 2.44 -25.72
CA TRP A 344 -7.83 1.58 -26.57
C TRP A 344 -8.17 1.72 -28.06
N ALA A 345 -9.46 1.65 -28.40
CA ALA A 345 -9.91 1.80 -29.78
C ALA A 345 -9.57 3.19 -30.35
N ARG A 346 -9.68 4.23 -29.51
CA ARG A 346 -9.30 5.59 -29.88
C ARG A 346 -7.80 5.70 -30.17
N ALA A 347 -6.95 5.16 -29.33
CA ALA A 347 -5.49 5.18 -29.51
C ALA A 347 -5.04 4.38 -30.73
N GLN A 348 -5.73 3.28 -31.08
CA GLN A 348 -5.41 2.47 -32.25
C GLN A 348 -5.83 3.07 -33.59
N HIS A 349 -6.49 4.21 -33.62
CA HIS A 349 -6.81 4.90 -34.88
C HIS A 349 -5.57 5.29 -35.67
N THR A 350 -4.41 5.00 -35.16
CA THR A 350 -3.14 5.44 -35.63
C THR A 350 -2.23 4.27 -35.87
N THR A 351 -1.26 4.51 -36.68
CA THR A 351 -0.21 3.61 -37.05
C THR A 351 0.45 2.90 -35.86
N ALA A 352 1.21 1.86 -36.13
CA ALA A 352 1.93 1.08 -35.12
C ALA A 352 2.91 1.89 -34.24
N ASP A 353 3.15 3.15 -34.54
CA ASP A 353 3.99 4.08 -33.79
C ASP A 353 3.22 5.02 -32.82
N PHE A 354 1.90 4.87 -32.76
CA PHE A 354 1.02 5.63 -31.85
C PHE A 354 1.17 7.16 -31.93
N SER A 355 1.46 7.72 -33.12
CA SER A 355 1.82 9.14 -33.24
C SER A 355 0.73 10.06 -33.84
N ALA A 356 -0.47 9.54 -34.15
CA ALA A 356 -1.40 10.27 -35.03
C ALA A 356 -2.06 11.50 -34.41
N PHE A 357 -2.09 11.70 -33.11
CA PHE A 357 -2.60 12.91 -32.49
C PHE A 357 -1.67 13.52 -31.42
N GLU A 358 -0.38 13.26 -31.58
CA GLU A 358 0.67 13.76 -30.70
C GLU A 358 0.99 15.26 -30.91
N THR A 359 0.74 15.82 -32.10
CA THR A 359 1.16 17.17 -32.46
C THR A 359 0.56 18.27 -31.58
N ALA A 360 -0.50 18.00 -30.80
CA ALA A 360 -1.12 18.96 -29.91
C ALA A 360 -0.78 18.72 -28.44
N CYS A 361 0.04 17.73 -28.14
CA CYS A 361 0.29 17.24 -26.77
C CYS A 361 1.39 18.02 -26.03
N ASP A 362 2.08 18.92 -26.70
CA ASP A 362 3.08 19.77 -26.09
C ASP A 362 2.45 20.69 -25.03
N ASP A 363 3.07 20.77 -23.85
CA ASP A 363 2.61 21.61 -22.77
C ASP A 363 2.92 23.11 -22.95
N GLY A 364 3.78 23.48 -23.90
CA GLY A 364 4.07 24.85 -24.35
C GLY A 364 4.37 25.82 -23.22
N ASP A 365 3.42 26.66 -22.83
CA ASP A 365 3.57 27.70 -21.82
C ASP A 365 3.16 27.31 -20.42
N ILE A 366 2.61 26.12 -20.19
CA ILE A 366 2.38 25.58 -18.85
C ILE A 366 3.68 24.96 -18.35
N LYS A 367 4.36 25.66 -17.45
CA LYS A 367 5.72 25.31 -17.02
C LYS A 367 5.83 24.10 -16.09
N ALA A 368 4.72 23.50 -15.72
CA ALA A 368 4.71 22.40 -14.76
C ALA A 368 5.05 21.05 -15.41
N GLY A 369 6.25 20.90 -15.91
CA GLY A 369 6.76 19.65 -16.46
C GLY A 369 6.09 19.18 -17.75
N ASP A 370 6.84 18.44 -18.53
CA ASP A 370 6.36 17.74 -19.71
C ASP A 370 5.80 16.39 -19.28
N ALA A 371 4.49 16.26 -19.27
CA ALA A 371 3.79 15.03 -18.90
C ALA A 371 3.58 14.09 -20.08
N ASP A 372 4.02 14.48 -21.26
CA ASP A 372 3.98 13.67 -22.46
C ASP A 372 5.06 12.57 -22.40
N VAL A 373 4.81 11.44 -23.01
CA VAL A 373 5.78 10.35 -23.07
C VAL A 373 6.09 9.97 -24.51
N ASP A 374 7.32 9.58 -24.76
CA ASP A 374 7.81 9.19 -26.07
C ASP A 374 7.13 7.90 -26.58
N ALA A 375 7.41 7.56 -27.84
CA ALA A 375 6.84 6.37 -28.47
C ALA A 375 7.18 5.06 -27.72
N ALA A 376 8.28 5.01 -26.99
CA ALA A 376 8.64 3.82 -26.18
C ALA A 376 7.74 3.72 -24.94
N GLY A 377 7.52 4.83 -24.23
CA GLY A 377 6.59 4.91 -23.11
C GLY A 377 5.14 4.63 -23.54
N GLN A 378 4.72 5.15 -24.68
CA GLN A 378 3.39 4.87 -25.24
C GLN A 378 3.19 3.39 -25.56
N ARG A 379 4.18 2.72 -26.18
CA ARG A 379 4.12 1.26 -26.40
C ARG A 379 4.06 0.48 -25.10
N GLN A 380 4.72 0.96 -24.06
CA GLN A 380 4.67 0.36 -22.73
C GLN A 380 3.27 0.48 -22.13
N SER A 381 2.65 1.65 -22.18
CA SER A 381 1.26 1.86 -21.72
C SER A 381 0.26 1.06 -22.56
N ALA A 382 0.47 0.93 -23.86
CA ALA A 382 -0.35 0.08 -24.73
C ALA A 382 -0.25 -1.40 -24.33
N LEU A 383 0.95 -1.89 -24.00
CA LEU A 383 1.12 -3.25 -23.53
C LEU A 383 0.39 -3.49 -22.20
N LEU A 384 0.53 -2.55 -21.25
CA LEU A 384 -0.20 -2.60 -19.97
C LEU A 384 -1.71 -2.65 -20.19
N ALA A 385 -2.24 -1.77 -21.04
CA ALA A 385 -3.66 -1.75 -21.38
C ALA A 385 -4.11 -3.10 -21.98
N ALA A 386 -3.36 -3.64 -22.94
CA ALA A 386 -3.69 -4.91 -23.58
C ALA A 386 -3.66 -6.09 -22.59
N ILE A 387 -2.68 -6.15 -21.68
CA ILE A 387 -2.61 -7.18 -20.65
C ILE A 387 -3.85 -7.16 -19.76
N TYR A 388 -4.21 -6.00 -19.22
CA TYR A 388 -5.36 -5.89 -18.32
C TYR A 388 -6.70 -5.98 -19.05
N LEU A 389 -6.80 -5.54 -20.32
CA LEU A 389 -7.98 -5.76 -21.16
C LEU A 389 -8.15 -7.25 -21.49
N TYR A 390 -7.06 -7.99 -21.70
CA TYR A 390 -7.13 -9.45 -21.85
C TYR A 390 -7.60 -10.11 -20.56
N GLU A 391 -7.05 -9.70 -19.41
CA GLU A 391 -7.49 -10.20 -18.11
C GLU A 391 -8.98 -9.92 -17.87
N ALA A 392 -9.47 -8.73 -18.22
CA ALA A 392 -10.85 -8.31 -17.98
C ALA A 392 -11.86 -8.93 -18.96
N THR A 393 -11.48 -9.21 -20.21
CA THR A 393 -12.42 -9.53 -21.28
C THR A 393 -12.22 -10.90 -21.92
N GLY A 394 -11.03 -11.48 -21.80
CA GLY A 394 -10.64 -12.72 -22.50
C GLY A 394 -10.52 -12.60 -24.02
N LYS A 395 -10.65 -11.39 -24.61
CA LYS A 395 -10.63 -11.19 -26.07
C LYS A 395 -9.25 -11.46 -26.65
N SER A 396 -9.14 -12.34 -27.62
CA SER A 396 -7.85 -12.74 -28.24
C SER A 396 -7.10 -11.59 -28.90
N THR A 397 -7.80 -10.56 -29.36
CA THR A 397 -7.16 -9.37 -29.96
C THR A 397 -6.15 -8.71 -29.02
N TYR A 398 -6.43 -8.67 -27.71
CA TYR A 398 -5.50 -8.11 -26.72
C TYR A 398 -4.32 -9.06 -26.45
N ARG A 399 -4.59 -10.35 -26.33
CA ARG A 399 -3.55 -11.38 -26.23
C ARG A 399 -2.59 -11.32 -27.40
N ASP A 400 -3.13 -11.30 -28.62
CA ASP A 400 -2.35 -11.31 -29.85
C ASP A 400 -1.48 -10.04 -29.96
N PHE A 401 -1.99 -8.91 -29.49
CA PHE A 401 -1.20 -7.68 -29.36
C PHE A 401 -0.04 -7.86 -28.37
N VAL A 402 -0.31 -8.37 -27.16
CA VAL A 402 0.74 -8.62 -26.16
C VAL A 402 1.82 -9.54 -26.73
N GLU A 403 1.43 -10.66 -27.30
CA GLU A 403 2.37 -11.66 -27.84
C GLU A 403 3.23 -11.14 -29.00
N SER A 404 2.69 -10.19 -29.78
CA SER A 404 3.43 -9.55 -30.88
C SER A 404 4.35 -8.41 -30.42
N GLN A 405 4.08 -7.78 -29.26
CA GLN A 405 4.75 -6.53 -28.85
C GLN A 405 5.65 -6.68 -27.61
N TYR A 406 5.44 -7.69 -26.75
CA TYR A 406 6.13 -7.76 -25.46
C TYR A 406 7.66 -7.72 -25.56
N THR A 407 8.26 -8.24 -26.64
CA THR A 407 9.70 -8.21 -26.84
C THR A 407 10.27 -6.85 -27.27
N ARG A 408 9.40 -5.87 -27.58
CA ARG A 408 9.78 -4.54 -28.09
C ARG A 408 9.83 -3.47 -27.02
N ILE A 409 9.45 -3.80 -25.80
CA ILE A 409 9.36 -2.84 -24.69
C ILE A 409 10.31 -3.26 -23.56
N ALA A 410 10.74 -2.28 -22.74
CA ALA A 410 11.37 -2.60 -21.47
C ALA A 410 10.32 -3.22 -20.51
N PRO A 411 10.68 -4.22 -19.67
CA PRO A 411 12.04 -4.72 -19.45
C PRO A 411 12.50 -5.78 -20.46
N THR A 412 11.60 -6.35 -21.26
CA THR A 412 11.87 -7.52 -22.09
C THR A 412 12.84 -7.25 -23.23
N SER A 413 12.77 -6.06 -23.86
CA SER A 413 13.68 -5.66 -24.96
C SER A 413 15.11 -5.40 -24.50
N SER A 414 15.26 -4.83 -23.28
CA SER A 414 16.57 -4.51 -22.71
C SER A 414 17.14 -5.63 -21.85
N THR A 415 16.35 -6.65 -21.56
CA THR A 415 16.65 -7.71 -20.58
C THR A 415 16.99 -7.17 -19.17
N TRP A 416 16.68 -5.91 -18.88
CA TRP A 416 16.90 -5.29 -17.58
C TRP A 416 15.59 -5.07 -16.83
N TRP A 417 15.40 -5.84 -15.76
CA TRP A 417 14.20 -5.82 -14.91
C TRP A 417 14.45 -4.97 -13.66
N GLY A 418 14.72 -3.68 -13.89
CA GLY A 418 15.07 -2.72 -12.87
C GLY A 418 13.87 -2.00 -12.23
N PRO A 419 14.11 -1.11 -11.26
CA PRO A 419 13.06 -0.51 -10.41
C PRO A 419 12.12 0.46 -11.11
N TYR A 420 12.48 0.96 -12.28
CA TYR A 420 11.66 1.94 -13.02
C TYR A 420 10.47 1.30 -13.75
N ASN A 421 10.54 -0.01 -14.03
CA ASN A 421 9.52 -0.74 -14.80
C ASN A 421 8.71 -1.70 -13.91
N GLN A 422 8.60 -1.44 -12.62
CA GLN A 422 7.97 -2.37 -11.67
C GLN A 422 6.52 -2.71 -12.04
N PRO A 423 5.61 -1.78 -12.37
CA PRO A 423 4.24 -2.12 -12.78
C PRO A 423 4.18 -2.97 -14.04
N VAL A 424 5.07 -2.72 -15.01
CA VAL A 424 5.13 -3.50 -16.26
C VAL A 424 5.60 -4.93 -15.99
N GLN A 425 6.56 -5.10 -15.08
CA GLN A 425 7.03 -6.41 -14.68
C GLN A 425 5.94 -7.24 -14.02
N VAL A 426 5.17 -6.64 -13.11
CA VAL A 426 4.03 -7.29 -12.45
C VAL A 426 2.98 -7.69 -13.48
N ALA A 427 2.63 -6.79 -14.40
CA ALA A 427 1.66 -7.06 -15.45
C ALA A 427 2.11 -8.23 -16.35
N LEU A 428 3.36 -8.24 -16.80
CA LEU A 428 3.93 -9.33 -17.60
C LEU A 428 3.92 -10.67 -16.83
N LEU A 429 4.29 -10.66 -15.56
CA LEU A 429 4.31 -11.88 -14.74
C LEU A 429 2.89 -12.39 -14.45
N ARG A 430 1.89 -11.51 -14.33
CA ARG A 430 0.47 -11.88 -14.27
C ARG A 430 0.03 -12.47 -15.60
N TYR A 431 0.33 -11.80 -16.72
CA TYR A 431 0.01 -12.27 -18.06
C TYR A 431 0.52 -13.70 -18.29
N ALA A 432 1.77 -13.98 -17.92
CA ALA A 432 2.37 -15.32 -18.06
C ALA A 432 1.69 -16.42 -17.22
N ARG A 433 0.66 -16.07 -16.44
CA ARG A 433 -0.16 -17.01 -15.65
C ARG A 433 -1.61 -17.10 -16.12
N MET A 434 -2.00 -16.26 -17.09
CA MET A 434 -3.39 -16.25 -17.59
C MET A 434 -3.64 -17.44 -18.49
N GLY A 435 -4.87 -17.96 -18.46
CA GLY A 435 -5.31 -18.99 -19.38
C GLY A 435 -5.30 -18.50 -20.83
N GLY A 436 -4.98 -19.38 -21.79
CA GLY A 436 -4.96 -19.08 -23.22
C GLY A 436 -3.75 -18.29 -23.73
N VAL A 437 -2.82 -17.94 -22.88
CA VAL A 437 -1.51 -17.40 -23.26
C VAL A 437 -0.64 -18.51 -23.84
N SER A 438 0.13 -18.21 -24.86
CA SER A 438 1.07 -19.14 -25.46
C SER A 438 2.13 -19.58 -24.44
N ASP A 439 2.33 -20.90 -24.29
CA ASP A 439 3.32 -21.46 -23.34
C ASP A 439 4.72 -20.92 -23.59
N SER A 440 5.11 -20.70 -24.84
CA SER A 440 6.42 -20.16 -25.21
C SER A 440 6.60 -18.74 -24.73
N VAL A 441 5.57 -17.89 -24.81
CA VAL A 441 5.58 -16.51 -24.32
C VAL A 441 5.62 -16.48 -22.79
N ALA A 442 4.76 -17.28 -22.15
CA ALA A 442 4.72 -17.39 -20.69
C ALA A 442 6.07 -17.85 -20.13
N GLN A 443 6.68 -18.86 -20.73
CA GLN A 443 8.01 -19.36 -20.35
C GLN A 443 9.10 -18.32 -20.59
N ALA A 444 9.08 -17.60 -21.72
CA ALA A 444 10.06 -16.56 -22.05
C ALA A 444 10.04 -15.42 -21.03
N ILE A 445 8.85 -14.92 -20.67
CA ILE A 445 8.69 -13.87 -19.65
C ILE A 445 9.23 -14.34 -18.30
N ARG A 446 8.84 -15.53 -17.86
CA ARG A 446 9.30 -16.10 -16.58
C ARG A 446 10.81 -16.36 -16.56
N ALA A 447 11.36 -16.87 -17.66
CA ALA A 447 12.79 -17.14 -17.80
C ALA A 447 13.62 -15.85 -17.77
N GLN A 448 13.15 -14.78 -18.41
CA GLN A 448 13.82 -13.48 -18.33
C GLN A 448 13.85 -12.94 -16.89
N LYS A 449 12.71 -12.96 -16.17
CA LYS A 449 12.70 -12.57 -14.77
C LYS A 449 13.62 -13.45 -13.92
N ALA A 450 13.61 -14.76 -14.14
CA ALA A 450 14.48 -15.71 -13.43
C ALA A 450 15.96 -15.48 -13.72
N GLY A 451 16.32 -15.12 -14.96
CA GLY A 451 17.69 -14.81 -15.37
C GLY A 451 18.20 -13.45 -14.87
N GLN A 452 17.32 -12.61 -14.34
CA GLN A 452 17.68 -11.30 -13.81
C GLN A 452 17.78 -11.35 -12.29
N ASN A 453 18.88 -10.88 -11.78
CA ASN A 453 18.93 -10.45 -10.38
C ASN A 453 18.21 -9.10 -10.26
N SER A 454 17.60 -8.84 -9.11
CA SER A 454 17.19 -7.48 -8.78
C SER A 454 18.45 -6.60 -8.65
N VAL A 455 18.26 -5.30 -8.49
CA VAL A 455 19.37 -4.35 -8.27
C VAL A 455 20.21 -4.73 -7.04
N MET A 456 19.60 -5.43 -6.08
CA MET A 456 20.28 -6.12 -4.98
C MET A 456 20.05 -7.61 -5.14
N SER A 457 21.08 -8.37 -5.47
CA SER A 457 20.99 -9.82 -5.65
C SER A 457 21.10 -10.59 -4.34
N VAL A 458 20.73 -11.86 -4.38
CA VAL A 458 20.96 -12.80 -3.27
C VAL A 458 22.45 -12.93 -2.97
N GLN A 459 23.31 -12.94 -3.98
CA GLN A 459 24.76 -13.01 -3.81
C GLN A 459 25.32 -11.74 -3.14
N ASP A 460 24.84 -10.56 -3.54
CA ASP A 460 25.27 -9.29 -2.94
C ASP A 460 24.87 -9.22 -1.46
N ASP A 461 23.66 -9.68 -1.11
CA ASP A 461 23.22 -9.75 0.28
C ASP A 461 24.07 -10.73 1.09
N GLN A 462 24.41 -11.91 0.54
CA GLN A 462 25.27 -12.90 1.17
C GLN A 462 26.71 -12.39 1.33
N ALA A 463 27.22 -11.66 0.35
CA ALA A 463 28.54 -11.04 0.40
C ALA A 463 28.60 -9.85 1.37
N GLY A 464 27.45 -9.32 1.81
CA GLY A 464 27.40 -8.15 2.69
C GLY A 464 27.97 -6.88 2.03
N THR A 465 27.63 -6.65 0.76
CA THR A 465 28.16 -5.53 -0.06
C THR A 465 27.89 -4.16 0.56
N ASP A 466 26.79 -3.99 1.27
CA ASP A 466 26.39 -2.73 1.91
C ASP A 466 26.36 -2.89 3.44
N LEU A 467 26.98 -1.95 4.16
CA LEU A 467 26.94 -1.90 5.62
C LEU A 467 25.50 -1.88 6.16
N TYR A 468 24.61 -1.15 5.48
CA TYR A 468 23.18 -1.02 5.83
C TYR A 468 22.30 -2.10 5.19
N ARG A 469 22.90 -3.06 4.46
CA ARG A 469 22.26 -4.22 3.84
C ARG A 469 21.16 -3.89 2.83
N ALA A 470 21.17 -2.71 2.27
CA ALA A 470 20.19 -2.20 1.33
C ALA A 470 20.85 -1.54 0.12
N HIS A 471 21.78 -2.26 -0.50
CA HIS A 471 22.59 -1.76 -1.62
C HIS A 471 21.72 -1.40 -2.83
N VAL A 472 22.04 -0.25 -3.42
CA VAL A 472 21.63 0.12 -4.79
C VAL A 472 22.84 0.72 -5.51
N PRO A 473 23.01 0.53 -6.83
CA PRO A 473 24.11 1.14 -7.59
C PRO A 473 24.14 2.66 -7.48
N ASP A 474 25.33 3.25 -7.58
CA ASP A 474 25.54 4.69 -7.48
C ASP A 474 24.65 5.52 -8.43
N ALA A 475 24.39 4.99 -9.63
CA ALA A 475 23.53 5.63 -10.63
C ALA A 475 22.08 5.81 -10.16
N GLN A 476 21.65 5.08 -9.14
CA GLN A 476 20.29 5.12 -8.62
C GLN A 476 20.05 6.22 -7.58
N TYR A 477 21.09 6.95 -7.17
CA TYR A 477 20.98 8.10 -6.27
C TYR A 477 20.70 9.37 -7.06
N HIS A 478 19.46 9.57 -7.44
CA HIS A 478 18.98 10.74 -8.21
C HIS A 478 17.59 11.14 -7.70
N TRP A 479 16.97 12.15 -8.30
CA TRP A 479 15.61 12.56 -7.96
C TRP A 479 14.65 11.36 -7.89
N GLY A 480 13.87 11.25 -6.82
CA GLY A 480 12.97 10.10 -6.60
C GLY A 480 13.66 8.83 -6.08
N HIS A 481 14.85 8.92 -5.49
CA HIS A 481 15.61 7.77 -4.97
C HIS A 481 14.79 6.84 -4.06
N ASN A 482 13.90 7.38 -3.21
CA ASN A 482 13.11 6.57 -2.30
C ASN A 482 12.10 5.69 -3.02
N ALA A 483 11.56 6.13 -4.19
CA ALA A 483 10.75 5.27 -5.07
C ALA A 483 11.58 4.11 -5.64
N VAL A 484 12.81 4.39 -6.08
CA VAL A 484 13.74 3.35 -6.55
C VAL A 484 13.98 2.32 -5.47
N ARG A 485 14.28 2.76 -4.24
CA ARG A 485 14.54 1.88 -3.10
C ARG A 485 13.33 1.02 -2.74
N ALA A 486 12.13 1.62 -2.69
CA ALA A 486 10.89 0.90 -2.47
C ALA A 486 10.65 -0.16 -3.56
N ASN A 487 10.87 0.21 -4.82
CA ASN A 487 10.71 -0.71 -5.95
C ASN A 487 11.76 -1.82 -5.99
N VAL A 488 13.00 -1.60 -5.54
CA VAL A 488 13.96 -2.70 -5.35
C VAL A 488 13.40 -3.72 -4.34
N GLY A 489 12.79 -3.26 -3.26
CA GLY A 489 12.08 -4.13 -2.32
C GLY A 489 10.94 -4.90 -3.00
N ASN A 490 10.08 -4.21 -3.74
CA ASN A 490 8.96 -4.82 -4.48
C ASN A 490 9.43 -5.88 -5.48
N LEU A 491 10.48 -5.59 -6.26
CA LEU A 491 11.06 -6.51 -7.25
C LEU A 491 11.60 -7.79 -6.61
N ASN A 492 12.18 -7.69 -5.41
CA ASN A 492 12.62 -8.86 -4.65
C ASN A 492 11.42 -9.69 -4.17
N LEU A 493 10.33 -9.04 -3.71
CA LEU A 493 9.10 -9.74 -3.34
C LEU A 493 8.37 -10.37 -4.54
N ASP A 494 8.60 -9.91 -5.76
CA ASP A 494 8.02 -10.50 -6.95
C ASP A 494 8.55 -11.91 -7.22
N PHE A 495 9.79 -12.24 -6.86
CA PHE A 495 10.32 -13.60 -7.01
C PHE A 495 9.46 -14.63 -6.25
N PRO A 496 9.29 -14.57 -4.93
CA PRO A 496 8.40 -15.49 -4.23
C PRO A 496 6.93 -15.29 -4.60
N GLY A 497 6.49 -14.06 -4.88
CA GLY A 497 5.12 -13.75 -5.26
C GLY A 497 4.66 -14.44 -6.55
N PHE A 498 5.59 -14.62 -7.48
CA PHE A 498 5.34 -15.32 -8.73
C PHE A 498 5.97 -16.72 -8.82
N GLY A 499 6.41 -17.30 -7.68
CA GLY A 499 6.97 -18.64 -7.62
C GLY A 499 8.22 -18.80 -8.50
N ILE A 500 9.08 -17.78 -8.51
CA ILE A 500 10.37 -17.78 -9.22
C ILE A 500 11.47 -17.89 -8.16
N HIS A 501 12.42 -18.82 -8.35
CA HIS A 501 13.50 -19.10 -7.39
C HIS A 501 12.98 -19.36 -5.97
N SER A 502 11.99 -20.22 -5.82
CA SER A 502 11.30 -20.51 -4.56
C SER A 502 12.24 -20.93 -3.43
N ASP A 503 13.38 -21.57 -3.74
CA ASP A 503 14.37 -21.99 -2.75
C ASP A 503 15.05 -20.80 -2.05
N ASN A 504 15.07 -19.62 -2.69
CA ASN A 504 15.63 -18.38 -2.14
C ASN A 504 14.54 -17.43 -1.61
N ALA A 505 13.29 -17.88 -1.48
CA ALA A 505 12.17 -17.02 -1.12
C ALA A 505 12.38 -16.25 0.20
N ALA A 506 12.95 -16.88 1.21
CA ALA A 506 13.24 -16.24 2.49
C ALA A 506 14.26 -15.11 2.35
N GLN A 507 15.27 -15.31 1.50
CA GLN A 507 16.32 -14.31 1.27
C GLN A 507 15.81 -13.12 0.46
N TYR A 508 15.00 -13.34 -0.59
CA TYR A 508 14.34 -12.25 -1.32
C TYR A 508 13.46 -11.39 -0.39
N ARG A 509 12.71 -12.02 0.52
CA ARG A 509 11.95 -11.27 1.53
C ARG A 509 12.88 -10.48 2.45
N ALA A 510 13.97 -11.11 2.93
CA ALA A 510 14.92 -10.41 3.79
C ALA A 510 15.56 -9.20 3.12
N ILE A 511 15.90 -9.28 1.83
CA ILE A 511 16.41 -8.15 1.04
C ILE A 511 15.33 -7.04 0.97
N ALA A 512 14.11 -7.39 0.62
CA ALA A 512 13.01 -6.42 0.53
C ALA A 512 12.78 -5.69 1.86
N HIS A 513 12.78 -6.44 2.98
CA HIS A 513 12.64 -5.86 4.31
C HIS A 513 13.81 -4.94 4.68
N GLN A 514 15.04 -5.22 4.24
CA GLN A 514 16.17 -4.31 4.49
C GLN A 514 16.00 -2.96 3.77
N HIS A 515 15.44 -2.95 2.55
CA HIS A 515 15.08 -1.70 1.89
C HIS A 515 14.00 -0.93 2.65
N LEU A 516 13.00 -1.63 3.21
CA LEU A 516 11.99 -1.03 4.09
C LEU A 516 12.63 -0.47 5.36
N HIS A 517 13.46 -1.24 6.06
CA HIS A 517 14.17 -0.79 7.27
C HIS A 517 15.07 0.42 7.00
N TRP A 518 15.69 0.49 5.80
CA TRP A 518 16.46 1.66 5.40
C TRP A 518 15.57 2.91 5.34
N LEU A 519 14.38 2.82 4.76
CA LEU A 519 13.40 3.91 4.72
C LEU A 519 12.88 4.28 6.12
N HIS A 520 12.92 3.36 7.05
CA HIS A 520 12.45 3.51 8.43
C HIS A 520 13.56 3.90 9.43
N GLY A 521 14.74 4.28 8.97
CA GLY A 521 15.79 4.81 9.83
C GLY A 521 17.05 3.95 9.98
N ALA A 522 17.07 2.70 9.49
CA ALA A 522 18.29 1.90 9.39
C ALA A 522 19.18 2.40 8.24
N ASN A 523 19.52 3.70 8.25
CA ASN A 523 20.29 4.40 7.25
C ASN A 523 21.34 5.32 7.92
N PRO A 524 22.36 5.83 7.19
CA PRO A 524 23.43 6.63 7.80
C PRO A 524 22.94 7.95 8.42
N LEU A 525 21.80 8.46 7.99
CA LEU A 525 21.18 9.66 8.57
C LEU A 525 20.45 9.34 9.89
N GLY A 526 19.98 8.10 10.06
CA GLY A 526 19.14 7.69 11.19
C GLY A 526 17.78 8.40 11.19
N ILE A 527 17.22 8.60 10.01
CA ILE A 527 15.96 9.33 9.80
C ILE A 527 14.95 8.43 9.10
N VAL A 528 13.75 8.37 9.61
CA VAL A 528 12.60 7.80 8.88
C VAL A 528 12.26 8.72 7.71
N MET A 529 12.26 8.20 6.48
CA MET A 529 12.04 8.96 5.25
C MET A 529 10.55 9.31 5.00
N LEU A 530 9.77 9.39 6.07
CA LEU A 530 8.38 9.84 6.06
C LEU A 530 8.22 11.06 6.96
N SER A 531 7.31 11.97 6.56
CA SER A 531 7.05 13.20 7.32
C SER A 531 6.37 12.92 8.66
N ASN A 532 6.80 13.62 9.71
CA ASN A 532 6.10 13.79 11.00
C ASN A 532 5.60 12.49 11.67
N MET A 533 6.43 11.45 11.71
CA MET A 533 6.05 10.11 12.20
C MET A 533 6.27 9.89 13.71
N SER A 534 6.49 10.95 14.49
CA SER A 534 6.68 10.83 15.94
C SER A 534 5.49 10.17 16.66
N SER A 535 4.26 10.48 16.23
CA SER A 535 3.05 9.86 16.76
C SER A 535 2.93 8.36 16.48
N ALA A 536 3.63 7.86 15.46
CA ALA A 536 3.72 6.44 15.13
C ALA A 536 4.95 5.75 15.77
N GLY A 537 5.71 6.44 16.62
CA GLY A 537 6.84 5.90 17.37
C GLY A 537 8.22 6.19 16.78
N ALA A 538 8.33 6.93 15.68
CA ALA A 538 9.63 7.33 15.15
C ALA A 538 10.34 8.33 16.08
N GLU A 539 11.60 8.07 16.43
CA GLU A 539 12.44 9.01 17.16
C GLU A 539 12.84 10.21 16.30
N LYS A 540 13.16 9.93 15.04
CA LYS A 540 13.53 10.94 14.04
C LYS A 540 12.86 10.63 12.71
N SER A 541 12.00 11.52 12.26
CA SER A 541 11.36 11.48 10.95
C SER A 541 11.59 12.80 10.23
N LEU A 542 11.24 12.88 8.96
CA LEU A 542 11.29 14.13 8.20
C LEU A 542 10.46 15.20 8.89
N GLN A 543 11.00 16.41 8.94
CA GLN A 543 10.35 17.57 9.57
C GLN A 543 9.68 18.46 8.53
N GLU A 544 10.22 18.51 7.33
CA GLU A 544 9.78 19.38 6.25
C GLU A 544 9.66 18.59 4.96
N ILE A 545 8.69 18.97 4.13
CA ILE A 545 8.51 18.45 2.77
C ILE A 545 8.22 19.61 1.82
N TYR A 546 8.77 19.59 0.62
CA TYR A 546 8.43 20.58 -0.40
C TYR A 546 7.03 20.30 -0.95
N HIS A 547 6.09 21.16 -0.57
CA HIS A 547 4.69 20.96 -0.92
C HIS A 547 3.94 22.29 -0.81
N THR A 548 3.11 22.60 -1.78
CA THR A 548 2.34 23.86 -1.85
C THR A 548 1.55 24.15 -0.57
N TRP A 549 0.92 23.14 0.05
CA TRP A 549 0.16 23.35 1.28
C TRP A 549 1.08 23.54 2.49
N PHE A 550 2.12 22.73 2.61
CA PHE A 550 3.02 22.71 3.76
C PHE A 550 4.26 23.56 3.54
N ASP A 551 4.05 24.71 2.93
CA ASP A 551 5.08 25.60 2.41
C ASP A 551 5.87 26.31 3.54
N HIS A 552 7.06 26.76 3.19
CA HIS A 552 7.98 27.46 4.08
C HIS A 552 7.35 28.67 4.73
N GLY A 553 7.55 28.81 6.07
CA GLY A 553 7.03 29.91 6.88
C GLY A 553 5.55 29.81 7.23
N THR A 554 4.86 28.75 6.84
CA THR A 554 3.46 28.50 7.25
C THR A 554 3.36 27.79 8.60
N VAL A 555 2.14 27.65 9.12
CA VAL A 555 1.90 26.84 10.34
C VAL A 555 2.15 25.35 10.13
N TRP A 556 2.28 24.92 8.88
CA TRP A 556 2.53 23.54 8.46
C TRP A 556 3.96 23.25 7.99
N ASP A 557 4.85 24.23 8.08
CA ASP A 557 6.22 24.20 7.59
C ASP A 557 7.03 23.02 8.20
N ASN A 558 7.24 23.03 9.50
CA ASN A 558 8.17 22.15 10.18
C ASN A 558 7.51 21.41 11.35
N ALA A 559 7.63 20.09 11.41
CA ALA A 559 6.98 19.26 12.43
C ALA A 559 7.43 19.52 13.87
N GLN A 560 8.61 20.13 14.09
CA GLN A 560 9.13 20.41 15.44
C GLN A 560 9.00 21.88 15.83
N THR A 561 9.10 22.80 14.88
CA THR A 561 9.21 24.24 15.17
C THR A 561 7.97 25.02 14.76
N SER A 562 7.13 24.49 13.88
CA SER A 562 5.85 25.11 13.51
C SER A 562 4.69 24.55 14.32
N PRO A 563 3.57 25.28 14.45
CA PRO A 563 2.42 24.86 15.26
C PRO A 563 1.85 23.47 14.90
N SER A 564 1.87 23.11 13.63
CA SER A 564 1.27 21.85 13.13
C SER A 564 2.27 20.94 12.42
N GLY A 565 3.20 21.52 11.63
CA GLY A 565 4.04 20.77 10.70
C GLY A 565 3.24 20.07 9.59
N PRO A 566 3.89 19.37 8.66
CA PRO A 566 3.20 18.58 7.65
C PRO A 566 2.46 17.39 8.27
N PRO A 567 1.43 16.83 7.61
CA PRO A 567 0.79 15.60 8.05
C PRO A 567 1.78 14.42 8.05
N PRO A 568 1.55 13.42 8.91
CA PRO A 568 2.39 12.23 8.94
C PRO A 568 2.18 11.35 7.71
N GLY A 569 3.27 10.74 7.22
CA GLY A 569 3.21 9.64 6.27
C GLY A 569 3.65 9.94 4.84
N TYR A 570 3.93 11.18 4.46
CA TYR A 570 4.49 11.51 3.15
C TYR A 570 5.94 11.04 3.04
N ILE A 571 6.25 10.25 2.02
CA ILE A 571 7.62 9.86 1.71
C ILE A 571 8.27 10.90 0.80
N SER A 572 9.50 11.33 1.14
CA SER A 572 10.27 12.29 0.34
C SER A 572 10.92 11.66 -0.89
N GLY A 573 11.45 12.51 -1.79
CA GLY A 573 12.25 12.08 -2.93
C GLY A 573 13.51 11.30 -2.52
N GLY A 574 14.20 11.72 -1.46
CA GLY A 574 15.37 11.03 -0.90
C GLY A 574 16.73 11.56 -1.41
N PRO A 575 17.84 10.88 -1.09
CA PRO A 575 19.18 11.31 -1.44
C PRO A 575 19.42 11.48 -2.93
N HIS A 576 20.01 12.62 -3.34
CA HIS A 576 20.26 12.97 -4.74
C HIS A 576 21.71 13.41 -4.96
N ARG A 577 22.48 12.63 -5.73
CA ARG A 577 23.92 12.88 -5.99
C ARG A 577 24.21 14.07 -6.91
N SER A 578 23.24 14.49 -7.69
CA SER A 578 23.35 15.54 -8.72
C SER A 578 22.46 16.73 -8.41
N TYR A 579 22.28 17.04 -7.13
CA TYR A 579 21.52 18.19 -6.66
C TYR A 579 22.05 19.49 -7.30
N THR A 580 21.16 20.30 -7.84
CA THR A 580 21.48 21.50 -8.62
C THR A 580 21.28 22.81 -7.87
N GLY A 581 20.63 22.78 -6.70
CA GLY A 581 20.35 23.96 -5.89
C GLY A 581 21.57 24.53 -5.16
N THR A 582 21.35 25.60 -4.41
CA THR A 582 22.42 26.41 -3.78
C THR A 582 22.76 26.01 -2.34
N VAL A 583 22.02 25.07 -1.75
CA VAL A 583 22.23 24.68 -0.34
C VAL A 583 23.53 23.90 -0.18
N ALA A 584 24.43 24.43 0.64
CA ALA A 584 25.71 23.78 0.90
C ALA A 584 25.55 22.48 1.71
N GLY A 585 26.49 21.54 1.51
CA GLY A 585 26.58 20.30 2.30
C GLY A 585 25.63 19.20 1.83
N ILE A 586 25.18 19.23 0.57
CA ILE A 586 24.46 18.15 -0.11
C ILE A 586 25.39 17.52 -1.16
N ASN A 587 25.86 18.33 -2.10
CA ASN A 587 26.86 17.88 -3.07
C ASN A 587 28.17 17.46 -2.37
N ASN A 588 28.88 16.51 -2.94
CA ASN A 588 30.12 15.93 -2.41
C ASN A 588 29.97 15.16 -1.08
N GLN A 589 28.74 14.80 -0.70
CA GLN A 589 28.51 13.84 0.37
C GLN A 589 28.66 12.40 -0.13
N PRO A 590 28.97 11.43 0.75
CA PRO A 590 28.64 10.04 0.47
C PRO A 590 27.20 9.89 0.04
N LEU A 591 26.93 9.09 -0.98
CA LEU A 591 25.63 9.05 -1.68
C LEU A 591 24.43 8.91 -0.75
N GLN A 592 24.52 8.03 0.25
CA GLN A 592 23.45 7.82 1.21
C GLN A 592 23.26 9.00 2.20
N LYS A 593 24.16 9.96 2.21
CA LYS A 593 24.10 11.19 3.03
C LYS A 593 23.84 12.45 2.20
N ALA A 594 23.67 12.32 0.88
CA ALA A 594 23.36 13.45 -0.02
C ALA A 594 21.89 13.89 0.12
N TYR A 595 21.49 14.24 1.35
CA TYR A 595 20.14 14.62 1.72
C TYR A 595 20.16 15.67 2.83
N LYS A 596 19.24 16.60 2.76
CA LYS A 596 18.86 17.51 3.84
C LYS A 596 17.35 17.58 3.92
N ASP A 597 16.85 18.00 5.08
CA ASP A 597 15.46 18.17 5.39
C ASP A 597 15.15 19.68 5.42
N TRP A 598 14.53 20.20 4.35
CA TRP A 598 14.09 21.59 4.21
C TRP A 598 13.10 21.71 3.03
N ASN A 599 12.39 22.85 2.91
CA ASN A 599 11.28 23.00 1.94
C ASN A 599 11.26 24.31 1.15
N THR A 600 12.40 24.94 0.90
CA THR A 600 12.45 26.16 0.08
C THR A 600 12.67 25.84 -1.41
N GLY A 601 11.98 26.60 -2.25
CA GLY A 601 12.05 26.47 -3.71
C GLY A 601 13.32 27.03 -4.33
N TRP A 602 13.20 27.55 -5.57
CA TRP A 602 14.34 28.16 -6.27
C TRP A 602 14.87 29.40 -5.50
N PRO A 603 16.22 29.59 -5.37
CA PRO A 603 17.30 28.81 -5.98
C PRO A 603 17.79 27.61 -5.17
N GLU A 604 17.19 27.29 -4.03
CA GLU A 604 17.61 26.20 -3.16
C GLU A 604 17.12 24.83 -3.60
N ASN A 605 16.07 24.78 -4.43
CA ASN A 605 15.57 23.57 -5.06
C ASN A 605 15.38 22.37 -4.12
N SER A 606 14.75 22.56 -2.96
CA SER A 606 14.49 21.46 -2.02
C SER A 606 13.63 20.35 -2.65
N TRP A 607 12.83 20.69 -3.66
CA TRP A 607 12.00 19.74 -4.41
C TRP A 607 12.81 18.54 -4.92
N GLU A 608 14.08 18.73 -5.26
CA GLU A 608 14.93 17.64 -5.75
C GLU A 608 15.14 16.51 -4.72
N LEU A 609 14.91 16.76 -3.41
CA LEU A 609 15.14 15.81 -2.34
C LEU A 609 13.92 15.57 -1.46
N THR A 610 13.14 16.63 -1.17
CA THR A 610 12.10 16.58 -0.13
C THR A 610 10.67 16.57 -0.67
N GLU A 611 10.48 16.72 -1.98
CA GLU A 611 9.16 16.66 -2.59
C GLU A 611 8.58 15.24 -2.55
N PRO A 612 7.37 15.06 -2.01
CA PRO A 612 6.64 13.81 -2.14
C PRO A 612 5.94 13.76 -3.51
N ALA A 613 5.72 12.56 -4.03
CA ALA A 613 4.93 12.35 -5.23
C ALA A 613 4.03 11.12 -5.08
N ILE A 614 2.86 11.12 -5.73
CA ILE A 614 1.87 10.02 -5.61
C ILE A 614 2.46 8.67 -6.03
N TYR A 615 3.34 8.64 -7.02
CA TYR A 615 3.98 7.40 -7.48
C TYR A 615 5.12 6.95 -6.55
N THR A 616 5.85 7.85 -5.89
CA THR A 616 6.81 7.51 -4.83
C THR A 616 6.08 6.91 -3.63
N GLN A 617 4.96 7.52 -3.26
CA GLN A 617 4.09 7.05 -2.20
C GLN A 617 3.51 5.66 -2.51
N ALA A 618 3.04 5.42 -3.75
CA ALA A 618 2.49 4.13 -4.17
C ALA A 618 3.52 3.00 -4.13
N ALA A 619 4.76 3.26 -4.58
CA ALA A 619 5.85 2.30 -4.50
C ALA A 619 6.15 1.89 -3.05
N TYR A 620 6.16 2.86 -2.14
CA TYR A 620 6.35 2.63 -0.72
C TYR A 620 5.17 1.88 -0.08
N VAL A 621 3.93 2.31 -0.35
CA VAL A 621 2.71 1.63 0.13
C VAL A 621 2.68 0.17 -0.31
N GLN A 622 3.04 -0.10 -1.56
CA GLN A 622 3.10 -1.48 -2.07
C GLN A 622 4.14 -2.32 -1.30
N LEU A 623 5.35 -1.80 -1.07
CA LEU A 623 6.37 -2.49 -0.30
C LEU A 623 5.93 -2.71 1.15
N LEU A 624 5.40 -1.68 1.78
CA LEU A 624 4.97 -1.72 3.18
C LEU A 624 3.83 -2.73 3.38
N ALA A 625 2.78 -2.68 2.53
CA ALA A 625 1.67 -3.61 2.60
C ALA A 625 2.10 -5.08 2.43
N ARG A 626 3.01 -5.34 1.49
CA ARG A 626 3.58 -6.68 1.27
C ARG A 626 4.50 -7.15 2.41
N SER A 627 4.84 -6.26 3.34
CA SER A 627 5.68 -6.52 4.50
C SER A 627 4.91 -6.48 5.81
N THR A 628 3.62 -6.09 5.83
CA THR A 628 2.80 -6.00 7.06
C THR A 628 2.29 -7.36 7.54
N LEU A 629 2.12 -8.31 6.64
CA LEU A 629 1.70 -9.66 6.98
C LEU A 629 2.81 -10.63 6.58
N PRO A 630 3.02 -11.70 7.35
CA PRO A 630 3.85 -12.77 6.84
C PRO A 630 3.28 -13.12 5.48
N VAL A 631 4.13 -13.06 4.43
CA VAL A 631 3.74 -13.53 3.10
C VAL A 631 3.42 -15.01 3.28
N ALA A 632 2.16 -15.32 3.59
CA ALA A 632 1.64 -16.64 3.30
C ALA A 632 2.04 -16.88 1.85
N ALA A 633 2.76 -17.96 1.58
CA ALA A 633 3.25 -18.29 0.25
C ALA A 633 2.17 -17.87 -0.71
N ALA A 634 2.47 -16.90 -1.58
CA ALA A 634 1.47 -16.15 -2.31
C ALA A 634 0.39 -17.12 -2.73
N GLN A 635 -0.73 -17.07 -2.04
CA GLN A 635 -1.90 -17.77 -2.56
C GLN A 635 -2.05 -17.09 -3.89
N GLN A 636 -1.64 -17.79 -4.90
CA GLN A 636 -1.93 -17.46 -6.27
C GLN A 636 -3.32 -16.87 -6.24
N PRO A 637 -3.55 -15.60 -6.66
CA PRO A 637 -4.90 -15.23 -6.99
C PRO A 637 -5.32 -16.35 -7.93
N PRO A 638 -6.38 -17.09 -7.63
CA PRO A 638 -6.77 -18.18 -8.49
C PRO A 638 -6.72 -17.61 -9.90
N PRO A 639 -6.18 -18.35 -10.91
CA PRO A 639 -6.22 -17.91 -12.30
C PRO A 639 -7.61 -17.36 -12.46
N SER A 640 -7.77 -16.11 -12.99
CA SER A 640 -9.03 -15.39 -12.99
C SER A 640 -10.12 -16.37 -13.40
N ALA A 641 -10.73 -16.96 -12.40
CA ALA A 641 -11.81 -17.89 -12.57
C ALA A 641 -12.92 -17.01 -13.10
N GLY A 642 -13.52 -17.39 -14.16
CA GLY A 642 -14.73 -16.75 -14.66
C GLY A 642 -15.66 -16.49 -13.47
N PRO A 643 -16.51 -15.47 -13.48
CA PRO A 643 -17.18 -14.93 -12.32
C PRO A 643 -17.69 -16.05 -11.41
N GLY A 644 -17.26 -16.03 -10.14
CA GLY A 644 -17.69 -17.03 -9.16
C GLY A 644 -19.22 -17.10 -9.18
N LEU A 645 -19.80 -18.30 -9.13
CA LEU A 645 -21.24 -18.41 -9.05
C LEU A 645 -21.70 -18.04 -7.66
N VAL A 646 -22.42 -16.95 -7.56
CA VAL A 646 -23.05 -16.51 -6.32
C VAL A 646 -24.33 -17.32 -6.12
N LEU A 647 -24.42 -18.01 -4.98
CA LEU A 647 -25.60 -18.75 -4.58
C LEU A 647 -26.54 -17.84 -3.77
N TYR A 648 -25.95 -17.00 -2.93
CA TYR A 648 -26.67 -16.04 -2.10
C TYR A 648 -25.84 -14.76 -1.94
N ASP A 649 -26.46 -13.63 -2.30
CA ASP A 649 -26.00 -12.27 -2.04
C ASP A 649 -27.27 -11.39 -2.02
N ASP A 650 -27.75 -10.98 -0.85
CA ASP A 650 -29.05 -10.34 -0.63
C ASP A 650 -30.30 -11.15 -1.06
N ALA A 651 -30.15 -12.19 -1.87
CA ALA A 651 -31.20 -13.11 -2.26
C ALA A 651 -30.61 -14.46 -2.72
N LEU A 652 -31.36 -15.53 -2.57
CA LEU A 652 -31.02 -16.82 -3.16
C LEU A 652 -31.11 -16.71 -4.70
N ALA A 653 -30.03 -17.14 -5.40
CA ALA A 653 -29.98 -17.11 -6.85
C ALA A 653 -31.10 -17.97 -7.45
N SER A 654 -31.71 -17.53 -8.58
CA SER A 654 -32.91 -18.08 -9.15
C SER A 654 -32.82 -19.53 -9.63
N ASP A 655 -31.61 -20.04 -9.85
CA ASP A 655 -31.29 -21.40 -10.24
C ASP A 655 -30.96 -22.32 -9.06
N TRP A 656 -31.01 -21.78 -7.83
CA TRP A 656 -30.85 -22.53 -6.59
C TRP A 656 -32.15 -22.62 -5.80
N GLU A 657 -32.36 -23.78 -5.18
CA GLU A 657 -33.58 -24.14 -4.42
C GLU A 657 -33.20 -24.38 -2.95
N ASP A 658 -34.11 -24.00 -2.04
CA ASP A 658 -34.02 -24.37 -0.63
C ASP A 658 -34.53 -25.80 -0.40
N TRP A 659 -33.62 -26.68 -0.02
CA TRP A 659 -33.87 -28.08 0.36
C TRP A 659 -33.48 -28.36 1.80
N SER A 660 -33.55 -27.37 2.67
CA SER A 660 -33.15 -27.48 4.07
C SER A 660 -34.02 -28.48 4.84
N TRP A 661 -33.40 -29.11 5.82
CA TRP A 661 -34.08 -30.04 6.72
C TRP A 661 -33.81 -29.71 8.17
N GLY A 662 -34.84 -29.81 9.05
CA GLY A 662 -34.64 -29.44 10.47
C GLY A 662 -34.08 -28.05 10.67
N ALA A 663 -34.30 -27.14 9.74
CA ALA A 663 -33.86 -25.77 9.73
C ALA A 663 -34.92 -24.88 9.11
N GLN A 664 -34.98 -23.62 9.50
CA GLN A 664 -35.88 -22.63 8.94
C GLN A 664 -35.05 -21.45 8.44
N PRO A 665 -34.71 -21.38 7.15
CA PRO A 665 -34.01 -20.25 6.57
C PRO A 665 -34.94 -19.06 6.31
N ASP A 666 -34.46 -17.86 6.64
CA ASP A 666 -35.03 -16.57 6.28
C ASP A 666 -34.01 -15.86 5.41
N PHE A 667 -34.20 -15.84 4.11
CA PHE A 667 -33.28 -15.26 3.12
C PHE A 667 -33.40 -13.73 3.00
N ALA A 668 -34.24 -13.09 3.80
CA ALA A 668 -34.45 -11.63 3.77
C ALA A 668 -34.24 -10.97 5.14
N HIS A 669 -33.42 -11.56 5.99
CA HIS A 669 -33.13 -11.05 7.33
C HIS A 669 -32.34 -9.75 7.28
N THR A 670 -32.75 -8.73 8.05
CA THR A 670 -32.19 -7.37 7.99
C THR A 670 -31.37 -6.96 9.23
N ALA A 671 -31.51 -7.65 10.36
CA ALA A 671 -30.93 -7.17 11.64
C ALA A 671 -29.48 -7.60 11.86
N THR A 672 -29.05 -8.70 11.26
CA THR A 672 -27.67 -9.23 11.38
C THR A 672 -27.18 -9.57 9.97
N VAL A 673 -26.54 -8.59 9.33
CA VAL A 673 -26.08 -8.65 7.94
C VAL A 673 -24.60 -8.38 7.93
N LYS A 674 -23.82 -9.09 7.10
CA LYS A 674 -22.38 -8.86 6.90
C LYS A 674 -22.14 -7.89 5.76
N VAL A 675 -22.81 -8.08 4.63
CA VAL A 675 -22.68 -7.26 3.42
C VAL A 675 -24.05 -7.09 2.78
N GLY A 676 -24.31 -5.97 2.12
CA GLY A 676 -25.56 -5.72 1.43
C GLY A 676 -26.71 -5.35 2.37
N ARG A 677 -27.93 -5.73 1.98
CA ARG A 677 -29.17 -5.39 2.68
C ARG A 677 -29.75 -6.55 3.49
N TYR A 678 -29.51 -7.78 3.06
CA TYR A 678 -30.07 -8.98 3.65
C TYR A 678 -29.01 -10.04 3.90
N ALA A 679 -29.21 -10.85 4.93
CA ALA A 679 -28.47 -12.08 5.20
C ALA A 679 -29.46 -13.25 5.33
N THR A 680 -28.98 -14.47 5.19
CA THR A 680 -29.77 -15.67 5.47
C THR A 680 -29.71 -15.99 6.96
N ARG A 681 -30.77 -15.76 7.71
CA ARG A 681 -30.91 -16.27 9.07
C ARG A 681 -31.42 -17.71 9.03
N VAL A 682 -30.77 -18.62 9.72
CA VAL A 682 -31.19 -20.02 9.80
C VAL A 682 -31.36 -20.45 11.27
N ASP A 683 -32.59 -20.79 11.62
CA ASP A 683 -32.90 -21.38 12.94
C ASP A 683 -32.83 -22.91 12.83
N PHE A 684 -31.67 -23.46 13.23
CA PHE A 684 -31.44 -24.90 13.19
C PHE A 684 -32.05 -25.63 14.38
N LYS A 685 -32.79 -26.72 14.13
CA LYS A 685 -32.99 -27.77 15.11
C LYS A 685 -31.68 -28.57 15.31
N PRO A 686 -31.56 -29.38 16.38
CA PRO A 686 -30.44 -30.28 16.52
C PRO A 686 -30.19 -31.08 15.23
N TRP A 687 -28.96 -31.06 14.73
CA TRP A 687 -28.53 -31.76 13.52
C TRP A 687 -29.25 -31.35 12.22
N GLY A 688 -29.99 -30.24 12.21
CA GLY A 688 -30.59 -29.64 11.03
C GLY A 688 -29.54 -29.09 10.07
N GLY A 689 -29.91 -28.90 8.80
CA GLY A 689 -29.02 -28.41 7.75
C GLY A 689 -29.67 -27.38 6.84
N LEU A 690 -28.98 -26.29 6.56
CA LEU A 690 -29.22 -25.44 5.39
C LEU A 690 -28.69 -26.21 4.18
N SER A 691 -29.56 -26.40 3.21
CA SER A 691 -29.28 -27.17 2.00
C SER A 691 -29.71 -26.39 0.76
N LEU A 692 -28.71 -26.02 -0.04
CA LEU A 692 -28.93 -25.32 -1.29
C LEU A 692 -28.71 -26.27 -2.46
N ARG A 693 -29.68 -26.38 -3.37
CA ARG A 693 -29.69 -27.32 -4.49
C ARG A 693 -29.74 -26.58 -5.83
N HIS A 694 -28.89 -27.00 -6.76
CA HIS A 694 -28.93 -26.57 -8.16
C HIS A 694 -29.51 -27.66 -9.03
N ALA A 695 -30.47 -27.32 -9.92
CA ALA A 695 -31.24 -28.30 -10.69
C ALA A 695 -30.36 -29.24 -11.55
N SER A 696 -29.39 -28.69 -12.27
CA SER A 696 -28.45 -29.44 -13.14
C SER A 696 -27.11 -29.81 -12.47
N GLY A 697 -26.78 -29.18 -11.34
CA GLY A 697 -25.46 -29.22 -10.75
C GLY A 697 -24.44 -28.35 -11.51
N MET A 698 -23.33 -28.05 -10.86
CA MET A 698 -22.20 -27.31 -11.43
C MET A 698 -20.97 -28.20 -11.52
N ALA A 699 -20.29 -28.18 -12.66
CA ALA A 699 -19.03 -28.88 -12.82
C ALA A 699 -17.98 -28.32 -11.84
N ALA A 700 -17.31 -29.22 -11.13
CA ALA A 700 -16.24 -28.87 -10.19
C ALA A 700 -14.89 -29.31 -10.72
N THR A 701 -13.88 -28.54 -10.43
CA THR A 701 -12.46 -28.86 -10.64
C THR A 701 -11.76 -29.00 -9.28
N PRO A 702 -10.56 -29.54 -9.20
CA PRO A 702 -9.79 -29.55 -7.95
C PRO A 702 -9.57 -28.15 -7.35
N ALA A 703 -9.63 -27.10 -8.17
CA ALA A 703 -9.49 -25.70 -7.73
C ALA A 703 -10.80 -25.11 -7.18
N THR A 704 -11.94 -25.71 -7.45
CA THR A 704 -13.26 -25.20 -7.03
C THR A 704 -13.34 -25.09 -5.51
N ARG A 705 -13.89 -23.97 -5.02
CA ARG A 705 -14.04 -23.64 -3.59
C ARG A 705 -15.47 -23.24 -3.30
N LEU A 706 -15.89 -23.50 -2.06
CA LEU A 706 -17.09 -22.94 -1.47
C LEU A 706 -16.68 -21.86 -0.46
N ASP A 707 -17.21 -20.66 -0.60
CA ASP A 707 -16.88 -19.50 0.22
C ASP A 707 -18.19 -18.89 0.76
N PHE A 708 -18.21 -18.57 2.07
CA PHE A 708 -19.35 -17.88 2.69
C PHE A 708 -18.96 -17.23 4.02
N TRP A 709 -19.68 -16.18 4.39
CA TRP A 709 -19.63 -15.61 5.72
C TRP A 709 -20.65 -16.28 6.63
N ALA A 710 -20.26 -16.56 7.89
CA ALA A 710 -21.14 -17.10 8.91
C ALA A 710 -20.96 -16.43 10.26
N TYR A 711 -22.05 -16.23 11.00
CA TYR A 711 -22.07 -15.65 12.34
C TYR A 711 -22.98 -16.45 13.26
N ALA A 712 -22.55 -16.66 14.49
CA ALA A 712 -23.37 -17.26 15.54
C ALA A 712 -23.16 -16.53 16.89
N ALA A 713 -24.24 -16.39 17.68
CA ALA A 713 -24.16 -15.75 18.99
C ALA A 713 -23.36 -16.55 20.04
N GLN A 714 -23.17 -17.84 19.80
CA GLN A 714 -22.40 -18.78 20.64
C GLN A 714 -21.45 -19.59 19.76
N THR A 715 -20.33 -20.03 20.31
CA THR A 715 -19.43 -20.94 19.59
C THR A 715 -20.20 -22.10 19.01
N THR A 716 -20.15 -22.29 17.70
CA THR A 716 -20.99 -23.23 16.96
C THR A 716 -20.15 -24.03 15.97
N GLU A 717 -20.28 -25.35 16.01
CA GLU A 717 -19.64 -26.23 15.03
C GLU A 717 -20.64 -26.55 13.90
N LEU A 718 -20.18 -26.36 12.66
CA LEU A 718 -20.90 -26.71 11.44
C LEU A 718 -20.17 -27.85 10.73
N ARG A 719 -20.91 -28.62 9.96
CA ARG A 719 -20.38 -29.63 9.04
C ARG A 719 -20.84 -29.31 7.63
N VAL A 720 -19.89 -29.06 6.73
CA VAL A 720 -20.16 -28.68 5.35
C VAL A 720 -19.86 -29.85 4.42
N SER A 721 -20.81 -30.22 3.58
CA SER A 721 -20.65 -31.31 2.62
C SER A 721 -21.33 -31.02 1.30
N VAL A 722 -20.89 -31.69 0.23
CA VAL A 722 -21.43 -31.54 -1.11
C VAL A 722 -21.91 -32.89 -1.65
N GLN A 723 -23.04 -32.89 -2.34
CA GLN A 723 -23.58 -34.03 -3.07
C GLN A 723 -23.55 -33.76 -4.58
N ALA A 724 -23.04 -34.73 -5.32
CA ALA A 724 -22.99 -34.67 -6.80
C ALA A 724 -24.33 -35.09 -7.45
N GLN A 725 -25.21 -35.77 -6.72
CA GLN A 725 -26.52 -36.23 -7.17
C GLN A 725 -27.54 -36.15 -6.04
N ASP A 726 -28.81 -35.97 -6.38
CA ASP A 726 -29.90 -35.99 -5.39
C ASP A 726 -30.01 -37.39 -4.76
N GLY A 727 -30.04 -37.42 -3.40
CA GLY A 727 -30.13 -38.70 -2.67
C GLY A 727 -28.86 -39.50 -2.54
N ALA A 728 -27.75 -39.09 -3.18
CA ALA A 728 -26.45 -39.74 -3.01
C ALA A 728 -25.80 -39.41 -1.66
N ALA A 729 -24.91 -40.28 -1.18
CA ALA A 729 -24.04 -39.94 -0.07
C ALA A 729 -23.09 -38.80 -0.48
N SER A 730 -22.72 -37.95 0.49
CA SER A 730 -21.70 -36.94 0.26
C SER A 730 -20.35 -37.58 -0.14
N ALA A 731 -19.61 -36.93 -1.03
CA ALA A 731 -18.31 -37.42 -1.52
C ALA A 731 -17.28 -37.64 -0.39
N ALA A 732 -17.44 -36.93 0.73
CA ALA A 732 -16.59 -37.06 1.93
C ALA A 732 -17.44 -36.90 3.20
N PRO A 733 -16.89 -37.21 4.38
CA PRO A 733 -17.60 -37.10 5.66
C PRO A 733 -17.98 -35.67 6.05
N GLY A 734 -17.67 -34.69 5.20
CA GLY A 734 -17.91 -33.26 5.40
C GLY A 734 -16.84 -32.55 6.20
N ALA A 735 -16.48 -31.34 5.76
CA ALA A 735 -15.55 -30.46 6.45
C ALA A 735 -16.17 -29.92 7.74
N ARG A 736 -15.41 -29.91 8.83
CA ARG A 736 -15.84 -29.30 10.10
C ARG A 736 -15.38 -27.86 10.16
N VAL A 737 -16.27 -26.97 10.56
CA VAL A 737 -16.04 -25.53 10.69
C VAL A 737 -16.50 -25.11 12.09
N THR A 738 -15.62 -24.48 12.86
CA THR A 738 -15.99 -23.90 14.15
C THR A 738 -16.12 -22.38 14.01
N LEU A 739 -17.30 -21.86 14.28
CA LEU A 739 -17.58 -20.44 14.35
C LEU A 739 -17.34 -19.93 15.77
N PRO A 740 -16.45 -18.95 15.99
CA PRO A 740 -16.36 -18.25 17.26
C PRO A 740 -17.68 -17.54 17.63
N ALA A 741 -17.96 -17.40 18.91
CA ALA A 741 -19.13 -16.65 19.37
C ALA A 741 -19.05 -15.18 18.98
N GLN A 742 -20.17 -14.60 18.52
CA GLN A 742 -20.34 -13.17 18.27
C GLN A 742 -19.35 -12.56 17.25
N GLN A 743 -18.88 -13.37 16.29
CA GLN A 743 -17.95 -12.94 15.27
C GLN A 743 -18.37 -13.45 13.89
N TRP A 744 -18.40 -12.56 12.88
CA TRP A 744 -18.48 -12.97 11.49
C TRP A 744 -17.19 -13.66 11.06
N THR A 745 -17.31 -14.87 10.58
CA THR A 745 -16.18 -15.72 10.17
C THR A 745 -16.30 -16.01 8.67
N ASN A 746 -15.28 -15.68 7.88
CA ASN A 746 -15.23 -16.15 6.51
C ASN A 746 -14.79 -17.61 6.46
N VAL A 747 -15.59 -18.46 5.83
CA VAL A 747 -15.36 -19.89 5.67
C VAL A 747 -15.04 -20.15 4.20
N VAL A 748 -13.83 -20.63 3.95
CA VAL A 748 -13.36 -21.00 2.61
C VAL A 748 -12.99 -22.47 2.64
N LEU A 749 -13.67 -23.30 1.85
CA LEU A 749 -13.44 -24.73 1.77
C LEU A 749 -13.01 -25.10 0.34
N SER A 750 -11.85 -25.74 0.20
CA SER A 750 -11.36 -26.25 -1.07
C SER A 750 -12.13 -27.49 -1.53
N GLY A 751 -12.12 -27.76 -2.83
CA GLY A 751 -12.67 -28.99 -3.40
C GLY A 751 -12.14 -30.24 -2.73
N GLU A 752 -10.85 -30.23 -2.32
CA GLU A 752 -10.22 -31.35 -1.58
C GLU A 752 -10.89 -31.56 -0.22
N GLN A 753 -11.11 -30.49 0.56
CA GLN A 753 -11.79 -30.55 1.88
C GLN A 753 -13.25 -30.99 1.75
N LEU A 754 -13.87 -30.78 0.59
CA LEU A 754 -15.22 -31.19 0.23
C LEU A 754 -15.27 -32.58 -0.43
N GLY A 755 -14.13 -33.29 -0.54
CA GLY A 755 -14.03 -34.63 -1.08
C GLY A 755 -13.96 -34.72 -2.61
N GLN A 756 -13.52 -33.67 -3.29
CA GLN A 756 -13.32 -33.54 -4.74
C GLN A 756 -14.57 -33.99 -5.54
N PRO A 757 -15.77 -33.44 -5.28
CA PRO A 757 -16.96 -33.81 -6.03
C PRO A 757 -16.82 -33.39 -7.50
N ALA A 758 -17.24 -34.25 -8.43
CA ALA A 758 -17.27 -33.88 -9.86
C ALA A 758 -18.32 -32.80 -10.17
N LEU A 759 -19.36 -32.71 -9.33
CA LEU A 759 -20.45 -31.74 -9.44
C LEU A 759 -20.81 -31.19 -8.07
N PHE A 760 -21.07 -29.90 -8.00
CA PHE A 760 -21.77 -29.25 -6.90
C PHE A 760 -23.25 -29.20 -7.23
N LYS A 761 -24.00 -30.24 -6.89
CA LYS A 761 -25.42 -30.27 -7.09
C LYS A 761 -26.23 -29.84 -5.87
N ARG A 762 -25.73 -30.25 -4.69
CA ARG A 762 -26.34 -29.89 -3.42
C ARG A 762 -25.26 -29.57 -2.39
N ILE A 763 -25.33 -28.41 -1.79
CA ILE A 763 -24.45 -27.96 -0.72
C ILE A 763 -25.21 -28.02 0.59
N ASN A 764 -24.66 -28.73 1.56
CA ASN A 764 -25.25 -28.91 2.87
C ASN A 764 -24.37 -28.29 3.94
N ILE A 765 -24.92 -27.34 4.70
CA ILE A 765 -24.27 -26.73 5.88
C ILE A 765 -25.10 -27.18 7.10
N GLN A 766 -24.62 -28.21 7.79
CA GLN A 766 -25.34 -28.87 8.88
C GLN A 766 -24.84 -28.39 10.24
N LEU A 767 -25.76 -28.14 11.17
CA LEU A 767 -25.41 -27.91 12.56
C LEU A 767 -24.85 -29.21 13.19
N ASN A 768 -23.63 -29.17 13.69
CA ASN A 768 -23.03 -30.29 14.39
C ASN A 768 -23.16 -30.12 15.91
N HIS A 769 -24.42 -30.04 16.40
CA HIS A 769 -24.69 -29.77 17.80
C HIS A 769 -26.01 -30.41 18.25
N ALA A 770 -26.05 -30.88 19.50
CA ALA A 770 -27.24 -31.55 20.10
C ALA A 770 -28.37 -30.59 20.52
N ASN A 771 -28.09 -29.30 20.58
CA ASN A 771 -29.08 -28.25 20.83
C ASN A 771 -29.20 -27.36 19.57
N GLY A 772 -30.41 -26.88 19.30
CA GLY A 772 -30.63 -25.93 18.20
C GLY A 772 -29.80 -24.64 18.34
N ARG A 773 -29.50 -24.01 17.23
CA ARG A 773 -28.74 -22.76 17.13
C ARG A 773 -29.30 -21.88 16.02
N THR A 774 -29.22 -20.56 16.21
CA THR A 774 -29.41 -19.62 15.12
C THR A 774 -28.04 -19.26 14.55
N VAL A 775 -27.88 -19.37 13.23
CA VAL A 775 -26.68 -18.98 12.49
C VAL A 775 -27.12 -18.09 11.34
N TYR A 776 -26.33 -17.06 11.08
CA TYR A 776 -26.54 -16.15 9.95
C TYR A 776 -25.47 -16.45 8.90
N PHE A 777 -25.88 -16.47 7.64
CA PHE A 777 -25.00 -16.68 6.49
C PHE A 777 -25.14 -15.52 5.51
N ASP A 778 -24.03 -15.20 4.85
CA ASP A 778 -23.98 -14.12 3.90
C ASP A 778 -22.96 -14.40 2.81
N GLN A 779 -23.16 -13.88 1.60
CA GLN A 779 -22.27 -14.05 0.45
C GLN A 779 -21.83 -15.50 0.23
N ILE A 780 -22.79 -16.42 0.01
CA ILE A 780 -22.47 -17.82 -0.30
C ILE A 780 -22.14 -17.92 -1.79
N GLN A 781 -20.94 -18.37 -2.13
CA GLN A 781 -20.48 -18.47 -3.51
C GLN A 781 -19.62 -19.70 -3.77
N ILE A 782 -19.64 -20.17 -5.01
CA ILE A 782 -18.69 -21.17 -5.52
C ILE A 782 -17.72 -20.44 -6.44
N THR A 783 -16.44 -20.53 -6.14
CA THR A 783 -15.36 -20.00 -6.98
C THR A 783 -14.63 -21.15 -7.64
N PRO A 784 -14.41 -21.10 -8.97
CA PRO A 784 -13.71 -22.14 -9.73
C PRO A 784 -12.30 -22.40 -9.26
#